data_cc142bf10751273e49a4141331c88769
#
_entry.id   cc142bf10751273e49a4141331c88769
#
_cell.length_a   1.000
_cell.length_b   1.000
_cell.length_c   1.000
_cell.angle_alpha   90.00
_cell.angle_beta   90.00
_cell.angle_gamma   90.00
#
_symmetry.space_group_name_H-M   'P 1'
#
loop_
_entity.id
_entity.type
_entity.pdbx_description
1 polymer ?
#
loop_
_entity_poly.entity_id
_entity_poly.type
_entity_poly.pdbx_seq_one_letter_code
_entity_poly.pdbx_strand_id
1 'polypeptide(L)'
;MTLWLHERETYLLELIRLEGRGDYAFRETCQGHNECMYEPVYRCQDCFGTELYCQECTVNRHRENPLHKIEFWNGSFFEDTTLKSLGLQVQLGHPVGKRCFNHSRAYDDDFVILDINGIHELALDFCSCESALSHVKQLLRARWYPATSADLKSAATFHLLQNFHMLMFESKVSAFEYWQTLARLTDNTGIKPCKDHYDSLLRMIKQWRNLKLLKRFGRGHDPAGIKATEQGVCTVVCPACPHPGKNLPEDWNVALPDKRWLYAQFLAIDTNFRLACKNVSSDRIDPGLSRGWSYFVEEKGFKEFLADVGKVPQEKSACASHNAVNLAETKNSRGLAATGAGTVDCSRHNFKRPCGVGDLQRDVLVLNVSYDITCQWSKNLWGQMSNYPSRVHFARDGKILTFLIPKFHLPAHITACQITFSHNFIKGMGRTDGEAPERGWANINPMGPGARRDMLDDHFGDYNWKKVTNFGVSLLSKIKTAVPEQDRHQRDFNDFHLTIIEERPGEVAQWKEDIENWEADTSNKNPFETTTITLTQAAVRLRLSQKEAEDLERGFNNSLHTEISPSVLISSGIDLKEQQFRLQQDYDALSGHPTDLQLTKLQECSNALLRKIEQWCKVQLLYMPAVGRLRALVDAQSAREEKAYDIKLFLPSKLKEAAEMSCDEQLCEYEWELRHAQAHEALDDARRQLRLRTHLYKFKDAHIRGQWANTRASSVLTKVEQTIGTAVARYRRAWAAVKTLSAVELPELLAADICGMSEGDFGQSEGNCTLSWIWKARGVAVIREDGEAVLSEALRIEWCKSRARANRWAEEVELLFLSWHAGWWEEQANQRTVLAAPEQEGIEGYVKRQAALRRAMWD
;
A
#
# COMPACT_ATOMS: atom_id res chain seq x y z
N MET A 1 -23.50 -6.46 -28.35
CA MET A 1 -24.12 -5.10 -28.48
C MET A 1 -24.81 -4.90 -29.82
N THR A 2 -24.21 -5.22 -30.97
CA THR A 2 -24.82 -4.99 -32.32
C THR A 2 -26.17 -5.70 -32.48
N LEU A 3 -26.31 -6.94 -32.08
CA LEU A 3 -27.58 -7.70 -32.12
C LEU A 3 -28.66 -7.03 -31.25
N TRP A 4 -28.28 -6.56 -30.04
CA TRP A 4 -29.19 -5.86 -29.14
C TRP A 4 -29.70 -4.53 -29.74
N LEU A 5 -28.90 -3.83 -30.53
CA LEU A 5 -29.35 -2.60 -31.19
C LEU A 5 -30.53 -2.85 -32.16
N HIS A 6 -30.61 -4.01 -32.79
CA HIS A 6 -31.74 -4.39 -33.64
C HIS A 6 -32.99 -4.72 -32.84
N GLU A 7 -32.82 -5.29 -31.63
CA GLU A 7 -33.94 -5.67 -30.76
C GLU A 7 -34.37 -4.55 -29.79
N ARG A 8 -33.69 -3.40 -29.79
CA ARG A 8 -33.91 -2.33 -28.80
C ARG A 8 -35.35 -1.85 -28.71
N GLU A 9 -36.02 -1.75 -29.87
CA GLU A 9 -37.42 -1.33 -29.92
C GLU A 9 -38.34 -2.37 -29.29
N THR A 10 -38.14 -3.63 -29.56
CA THR A 10 -38.87 -4.75 -28.95
C THR A 10 -38.74 -4.69 -27.43
N TYR A 11 -37.51 -4.52 -26.89
CA TYR A 11 -37.29 -4.37 -25.45
C TYR A 11 -38.02 -3.17 -24.85
N LEU A 12 -37.97 -2.03 -25.55
CA LEU A 12 -38.67 -0.81 -25.10
C LEU A 12 -40.19 -1.00 -25.06
N LEU A 13 -40.76 -1.63 -26.09
CA LEU A 13 -42.21 -1.89 -26.16
C LEU A 13 -42.66 -2.84 -25.04
N GLU A 14 -41.91 -3.87 -24.73
CA GLU A 14 -42.20 -4.78 -23.59
C GLU A 14 -42.10 -4.07 -22.24
N LEU A 15 -41.12 -3.16 -22.05
CA LEU A 15 -41.05 -2.36 -20.84
C LEU A 15 -42.22 -1.41 -20.69
N ILE A 16 -42.65 -0.75 -21.81
CA ILE A 16 -43.84 0.13 -21.83
C ILE A 16 -45.11 -0.70 -21.58
N ARG A 17 -45.21 -1.91 -22.13
CA ARG A 17 -46.36 -2.82 -21.90
C ARG A 17 -46.55 -3.14 -20.42
N LEU A 18 -45.46 -3.22 -19.64
CA LEU A 18 -45.46 -3.45 -18.18
C LEU A 18 -45.99 -2.23 -17.39
N GLU A 19 -46.02 -1.03 -17.94
CA GLU A 19 -46.63 0.15 -17.28
C GLU A 19 -48.19 0.04 -17.21
N GLY A 20 -48.77 -0.81 -18.04
CA GLY A 20 -50.22 -1.15 -18.05
C GLY A 20 -50.48 -2.55 -17.52
N ARG A 21 -51.74 -2.98 -17.63
CA ARG A 21 -52.20 -4.30 -17.20
C ARG A 21 -51.79 -5.45 -18.12
N GLY A 22 -51.12 -5.15 -19.23
CA GLY A 22 -50.58 -6.14 -20.16
C GLY A 22 -51.64 -7.17 -20.63
N ASP A 23 -51.34 -8.47 -20.49
CA ASP A 23 -52.23 -9.57 -20.87
C ASP A 23 -53.51 -9.63 -20.03
N TYR A 24 -53.54 -8.88 -18.93
CA TYR A 24 -54.67 -8.89 -17.98
C TYR A 24 -55.62 -7.69 -18.14
N ALA A 25 -55.43 -6.86 -19.22
CA ALA A 25 -56.22 -5.66 -19.46
C ALA A 25 -57.74 -5.90 -19.54
N PHE A 26 -58.13 -7.06 -20.02
CA PHE A 26 -59.54 -7.43 -20.23
C PHE A 26 -60.03 -8.51 -19.24
N ARG A 27 -59.25 -8.79 -18.18
CA ARG A 27 -59.67 -9.76 -17.16
C ARG A 27 -60.54 -9.08 -16.13
N GLU A 28 -61.75 -9.64 -15.97
CA GLU A 28 -62.77 -9.14 -15.03
C GLU A 28 -62.70 -9.87 -13.68
N THR A 29 -62.06 -11.06 -13.61
CA THR A 29 -62.02 -11.91 -12.45
C THR A 29 -60.59 -12.14 -11.95
N CYS A 30 -60.40 -12.19 -10.65
CA CYS A 30 -59.13 -12.39 -9.96
C CYS A 30 -58.51 -13.76 -10.24
N GLN A 31 -57.22 -13.82 -10.38
CA GLN A 31 -56.45 -15.06 -10.63
C GLN A 31 -56.06 -15.83 -9.33
N GLY A 32 -56.53 -15.41 -8.15
CA GLY A 32 -56.08 -15.95 -6.86
C GLY A 32 -56.59 -17.37 -6.57
N HIS A 33 -57.84 -17.67 -6.92
CA HIS A 33 -58.45 -19.01 -6.86
C HIS A 33 -59.62 -19.10 -7.84
N ASN A 34 -60.01 -20.31 -8.23
CA ASN A 34 -60.97 -20.56 -9.30
C ASN A 34 -62.36 -19.97 -9.09
N GLU A 35 -62.76 -19.61 -7.89
CA GLU A 35 -64.08 -19.06 -7.56
C GLU A 35 -64.02 -17.57 -7.18
N CYS A 36 -62.88 -16.90 -7.34
CA CYS A 36 -62.78 -15.49 -6.96
C CYS A 36 -63.41 -14.57 -8.04
N MET A 37 -64.54 -13.94 -7.69
CA MET A 37 -65.28 -13.07 -8.59
C MET A 37 -64.97 -11.58 -8.40
N TYR A 38 -64.02 -11.23 -7.54
CA TYR A 38 -63.62 -9.84 -7.29
C TYR A 38 -62.73 -9.30 -8.43
N GLU A 39 -62.83 -8.00 -8.69
CA GLU A 39 -62.02 -7.32 -9.69
C GLU A 39 -60.53 -7.40 -9.37
N PRO A 40 -59.68 -7.78 -10.34
CA PRO A 40 -58.22 -7.89 -10.16
C PRO A 40 -57.55 -6.55 -10.46
N VAL A 41 -57.25 -5.78 -9.42
CA VAL A 41 -56.65 -4.43 -9.55
C VAL A 41 -55.26 -4.31 -8.93
N TYR A 42 -54.76 -5.35 -8.26
CA TYR A 42 -53.46 -5.32 -7.60
C TYR A 42 -52.44 -6.24 -8.27
N ARG A 43 -51.22 -5.78 -8.43
CA ARG A 43 -50.07 -6.60 -8.85
C ARG A 43 -48.90 -6.45 -7.88
N CYS A 44 -48.01 -7.41 -7.92
CA CYS A 44 -46.78 -7.37 -7.15
C CYS A 44 -45.56 -7.13 -8.08
N GLN A 45 -44.69 -6.18 -7.73
CA GLN A 45 -43.44 -5.92 -8.46
C GLN A 45 -42.37 -6.99 -8.21
N ASP A 46 -42.42 -7.67 -7.04
CA ASP A 46 -41.37 -8.59 -6.56
C ASP A 46 -41.73 -10.07 -6.81
N CYS A 47 -42.97 -10.41 -7.06
CA CYS A 47 -43.40 -11.77 -7.39
C CYS A 47 -43.02 -12.09 -8.87
N PHE A 48 -42.79 -13.39 -9.14
CA PHE A 48 -42.72 -13.89 -10.50
C PHE A 48 -44.11 -13.83 -11.17
N GLY A 49 -44.19 -13.17 -12.32
CA GLY A 49 -45.40 -13.00 -13.11
C GLY A 49 -46.01 -11.59 -13.00
N THR A 50 -47.00 -11.35 -13.83
CA THR A 50 -47.65 -10.02 -13.99
C THR A 50 -49.17 -10.12 -13.73
N GLU A 51 -49.62 -11.21 -13.14
CA GLU A 51 -51.03 -11.49 -12.84
C GLU A 51 -51.60 -10.44 -11.89
N LEU A 52 -52.85 -10.09 -12.12
CA LEU A 52 -53.62 -9.22 -11.25
C LEU A 52 -54.49 -10.00 -10.26
N TYR A 53 -54.61 -9.48 -9.08
CA TYR A 53 -55.36 -10.07 -7.95
C TYR A 53 -56.29 -9.05 -7.31
N CYS A 54 -57.32 -9.52 -6.64
CA CYS A 54 -58.13 -8.70 -5.77
C CYS A 54 -57.37 -8.44 -4.43
N GLN A 55 -57.86 -7.54 -3.61
CA GLN A 55 -57.23 -7.17 -2.33
C GLN A 55 -57.03 -8.41 -1.40
N GLU A 56 -58.03 -9.22 -1.21
CA GLU A 56 -57.97 -10.38 -0.32
C GLU A 56 -56.98 -11.43 -0.81
N CYS A 57 -56.99 -11.74 -2.12
CA CYS A 57 -56.05 -12.68 -2.71
C CYS A 57 -54.61 -12.15 -2.64
N THR A 58 -54.39 -10.85 -2.87
CA THR A 58 -53.11 -10.19 -2.73
C THR A 58 -52.57 -10.34 -1.31
N VAL A 59 -53.35 -10.03 -0.29
CA VAL A 59 -52.98 -10.16 1.12
C VAL A 59 -52.67 -11.61 1.47
N ASN A 60 -53.51 -12.55 1.05
CA ASN A 60 -53.32 -13.97 1.36
C ASN A 60 -52.05 -14.56 0.74
N ARG A 61 -51.70 -14.18 -0.49
CA ARG A 61 -50.48 -14.63 -1.19
C ARG A 61 -49.22 -14.04 -0.59
N HIS A 62 -49.30 -12.87 0.05
CA HIS A 62 -48.14 -12.16 0.60
C HIS A 62 -47.95 -12.35 2.11
N ARG A 63 -48.71 -13.26 2.76
CA ARG A 63 -48.46 -13.58 4.18
C ARG A 63 -47.04 -14.08 4.48
N GLU A 64 -46.42 -14.79 3.53
CA GLU A 64 -45.04 -15.26 3.63
C GLU A 64 -44.02 -14.23 3.13
N ASN A 65 -44.44 -13.23 2.35
CA ASN A 65 -43.61 -12.23 1.73
C ASN A 65 -44.09 -10.80 2.02
N PRO A 66 -44.15 -10.38 3.30
CA PRO A 66 -44.78 -9.13 3.71
C PRO A 66 -44.06 -7.85 3.29
N LEU A 67 -42.87 -7.96 2.67
CA LEU A 67 -42.03 -6.84 2.24
C LEU A 67 -42.03 -6.62 0.72
N HIS A 68 -42.90 -7.33 0.00
CA HIS A 68 -43.07 -7.13 -1.42
C HIS A 68 -43.80 -5.81 -1.71
N LYS A 69 -43.44 -5.14 -2.80
CA LYS A 69 -44.07 -3.93 -3.31
C LYS A 69 -45.30 -4.25 -4.14
N ILE A 70 -46.38 -3.58 -3.81
CA ILE A 70 -47.69 -3.78 -4.45
C ILE A 70 -48.08 -2.49 -5.16
N GLU A 71 -48.66 -2.66 -6.32
CA GLU A 71 -49.26 -1.59 -7.13
C GLU A 71 -50.75 -1.82 -7.27
N PHE A 72 -51.50 -0.74 -7.30
CA PHE A 72 -52.93 -0.69 -7.49
C PHE A 72 -53.32 0.01 -8.78
N TRP A 73 -54.11 -0.61 -9.63
CA TRP A 73 -54.62 -0.04 -10.84
C TRP A 73 -55.81 0.92 -10.55
N ASN A 74 -55.62 2.22 -10.75
CA ASN A 74 -56.65 3.24 -10.47
C ASN A 74 -57.60 3.51 -11.64
N GLY A 75 -57.57 2.68 -12.68
CA GLY A 75 -58.35 2.83 -13.93
C GLY A 75 -57.57 3.46 -15.07
N SER A 76 -56.40 4.07 -14.83
CA SER A 76 -55.55 4.75 -15.80
C SER A 76 -54.11 4.35 -15.76
N PHE A 77 -53.53 4.16 -14.58
CA PHE A 77 -52.18 3.76 -14.34
C PHE A 77 -52.04 3.04 -13.01
N PHE A 78 -50.88 2.43 -12.73
CA PHE A 78 -50.60 1.81 -11.47
C PHE A 78 -50.04 2.82 -10.44
N GLU A 79 -50.66 2.79 -9.24
CA GLU A 79 -50.18 3.57 -8.08
C GLU A 79 -49.58 2.66 -7.03
N ASP A 80 -48.50 3.12 -6.40
CA ASP A 80 -47.85 2.41 -5.30
C ASP A 80 -48.81 2.30 -4.09
N THR A 81 -48.91 1.11 -3.56
CA THR A 81 -49.69 0.83 -2.34
C THR A 81 -48.90 -0.13 -1.43
N THR A 82 -49.33 -0.31 -0.20
CA THR A 82 -48.65 -1.15 0.76
C THR A 82 -49.53 -2.33 1.20
N LEU A 83 -48.90 -3.47 1.51
CA LEU A 83 -49.60 -4.61 2.09
C LEU A 83 -50.31 -4.28 3.41
N LYS A 84 -49.70 -3.34 4.20
CA LYS A 84 -50.31 -2.79 5.42
C LYS A 84 -51.66 -2.10 5.11
N SER A 85 -51.68 -1.22 4.11
CA SER A 85 -52.93 -0.51 3.72
C SER A 85 -54.00 -1.45 3.18
N LEU A 86 -53.58 -2.58 2.59
CA LEU A 86 -54.48 -3.64 2.16
C LEU A 86 -54.96 -4.54 3.30
N GLY A 87 -54.50 -4.36 4.54
CA GLY A 87 -54.92 -5.08 5.72
C GLY A 87 -54.06 -6.29 6.08
N LEU A 88 -52.86 -6.42 5.52
CA LEU A 88 -51.94 -7.45 5.96
C LEU A 88 -51.45 -7.18 7.40
N GLN A 89 -51.73 -8.08 8.31
CA GLN A 89 -51.23 -8.13 9.66
C GLN A 89 -50.18 -9.23 9.76
N VAL A 90 -48.94 -8.91 10.13
CA VAL A 90 -47.83 -9.86 10.28
C VAL A 90 -47.78 -10.33 11.74
N GLN A 91 -47.92 -11.64 11.98
CA GLN A 91 -47.85 -12.23 13.32
C GLN A 91 -46.49 -12.93 13.50
N LEU A 92 -45.71 -12.55 14.51
CA LEU A 92 -44.49 -13.27 14.92
C LEU A 92 -44.82 -14.27 16.07
N GLY A 93 -43.93 -15.25 16.23
CA GLY A 93 -44.02 -16.25 17.29
C GLY A 93 -45.01 -17.40 17.03
N HIS A 94 -45.72 -17.39 15.90
CA HIS A 94 -46.61 -18.45 15.42
C HIS A 94 -46.30 -18.79 13.96
N PRO A 95 -46.76 -19.97 13.46
CA PRO A 95 -46.70 -20.28 12.03
C PRO A 95 -47.43 -19.23 11.19
N VAL A 96 -46.94 -18.99 9.98
CA VAL A 96 -47.53 -18.01 9.03
C VAL A 96 -49.01 -18.32 8.82
N GLY A 97 -49.82 -17.26 8.83
CA GLY A 97 -51.26 -17.36 8.67
C GLY A 97 -52.05 -17.71 9.95
N LYS A 98 -51.38 -18.05 11.05
CA LYS A 98 -52.07 -18.25 12.36
C LYS A 98 -51.95 -16.97 13.20
N ARG A 99 -53.06 -16.52 13.73
CA ARG A 99 -53.15 -15.35 14.59
C ARG A 99 -52.99 -15.75 16.06
N CYS A 100 -52.18 -14.99 16.80
CA CYS A 100 -52.01 -15.16 18.23
C CYS A 100 -53.24 -14.65 18.97
N PHE A 101 -53.77 -15.46 19.90
CA PHE A 101 -54.86 -15.04 20.73
C PHE A 101 -54.43 -13.92 21.72
N ASN A 102 -53.24 -14.07 22.30
CA ASN A 102 -52.64 -13.09 23.19
C ASN A 102 -51.49 -12.37 22.47
N HIS A 103 -51.84 -11.43 21.56
CA HIS A 103 -50.87 -10.67 20.78
C HIS A 103 -50.64 -9.27 21.37
N SER A 104 -49.47 -8.73 21.20
CA SER A 104 -49.15 -7.31 21.47
C SER A 104 -48.71 -6.64 20.18
N ARG A 105 -49.31 -5.49 19.87
CA ARG A 105 -48.95 -4.72 18.69
C ARG A 105 -47.56 -4.12 18.83
N ALA A 106 -46.81 -4.12 17.75
CA ALA A 106 -45.54 -3.47 17.66
C ALA A 106 -45.74 -1.98 17.32
N TYR A 107 -45.34 -1.10 18.24
CA TYR A 107 -45.29 0.34 18.02
C TYR A 107 -46.56 0.93 17.33
N ASP A 108 -47.71 0.66 17.85
CA ASP A 108 -49.00 1.11 17.33
C ASP A 108 -49.21 0.92 15.80
N ASP A 109 -48.73 -0.20 15.27
CA ASP A 109 -48.71 -0.57 13.84
C ASP A 109 -47.82 0.28 12.96
N ASP A 110 -46.93 1.10 13.49
CA ASP A 110 -45.94 1.90 12.72
C ASP A 110 -44.51 1.30 12.69
N PHE A 111 -44.44 -0.04 12.75
CA PHE A 111 -43.17 -0.75 12.72
C PHE A 111 -42.51 -0.68 11.34
N VAL A 112 -41.24 -0.35 11.31
CA VAL A 112 -40.49 -0.13 10.04
C VAL A 112 -39.49 -1.24 9.82
N ILE A 113 -39.50 -1.82 8.62
CA ILE A 113 -38.49 -2.79 8.16
C ILE A 113 -37.69 -2.20 7.00
N LEU A 114 -36.36 -2.25 7.14
CA LEU A 114 -35.43 -1.92 6.03
C LEU A 114 -35.13 -3.21 5.28
N ASP A 115 -35.36 -3.23 3.97
CA ASP A 115 -34.99 -4.35 3.08
C ASP A 115 -34.29 -3.86 1.81
N ILE A 116 -33.73 -4.75 1.03
CA ILE A 116 -32.95 -4.43 -0.19
C ILE A 116 -33.76 -3.68 -1.24
N ASN A 117 -35.10 -3.87 -1.26
CA ASN A 117 -36.02 -3.24 -2.20
C ASN A 117 -36.59 -1.91 -1.67
N GLY A 118 -36.31 -1.53 -0.41
CA GLY A 118 -36.79 -0.26 0.17
C GLY A 118 -37.05 -0.30 1.67
N ILE A 119 -37.84 0.68 2.11
CA ILE A 119 -38.25 0.91 3.50
C ILE A 119 -39.75 0.61 3.60
N HIS A 120 -40.14 -0.33 4.45
CA HIS A 120 -41.49 -0.81 4.55
C HIS A 120 -42.10 -0.52 5.93
N GLU A 121 -43.31 0.05 5.95
CA GLU A 121 -44.13 0.13 7.16
C GLU A 121 -45.02 -1.11 7.26
N LEU A 122 -44.99 -1.77 8.39
CA LEU A 122 -45.77 -2.99 8.64
C LEU A 122 -46.69 -2.85 9.82
N ALA A 123 -47.86 -3.45 9.72
CA ALA A 123 -48.70 -3.82 10.88
C ALA A 123 -48.15 -5.13 11.45
N LEU A 124 -47.51 -5.07 12.61
CA LEU A 124 -46.76 -6.17 13.22
C LEU A 124 -47.28 -6.51 14.62
N ASP A 125 -47.54 -7.79 14.86
CA ASP A 125 -47.93 -8.33 16.15
C ASP A 125 -46.86 -9.29 16.69
N PHE A 126 -46.47 -9.10 17.94
CA PHE A 126 -45.71 -10.07 18.72
C PHE A 126 -46.58 -11.05 19.45
N CYS A 127 -46.15 -12.26 19.63
CA CYS A 127 -46.76 -13.23 20.53
C CYS A 127 -46.42 -12.89 21.99
N SER A 128 -47.47 -12.87 22.84
CA SER A 128 -47.35 -12.66 24.29
C SER A 128 -47.95 -13.82 25.09
N CYS A 129 -47.97 -15.05 24.54
CA CYS A 129 -48.39 -16.26 25.26
C CYS A 129 -47.40 -16.55 26.41
N GLU A 130 -47.81 -17.37 27.39
CA GLU A 130 -46.96 -17.73 28.54
C GLU A 130 -45.61 -18.33 28.15
N SER A 131 -45.56 -19.11 27.06
CA SER A 131 -44.33 -19.70 26.50
C SER A 131 -43.63 -18.82 25.44
N ALA A 132 -44.09 -17.58 25.26
CA ALA A 132 -43.55 -16.71 24.20
C ALA A 132 -42.11 -16.36 24.45
N LEU A 133 -41.33 -16.33 23.34
CA LEU A 133 -39.98 -15.78 23.35
C LEU A 133 -40.01 -14.25 23.48
N SER A 134 -38.93 -13.65 23.98
CA SER A 134 -38.79 -12.20 23.97
C SER A 134 -38.98 -11.65 22.54
N HIS A 135 -39.53 -10.46 22.41
CA HIS A 135 -39.81 -9.82 21.12
C HIS A 135 -38.55 -9.74 20.25
N VAL A 136 -37.34 -9.47 20.84
CA VAL A 136 -36.06 -9.53 20.15
C VAL A 136 -35.80 -10.89 19.53
N LYS A 137 -36.03 -11.98 20.28
CA LYS A 137 -35.87 -13.36 19.76
C LYS A 137 -36.87 -13.67 18.65
N GLN A 138 -38.11 -13.16 18.75
CA GLN A 138 -39.11 -13.34 17.70
C GLN A 138 -38.66 -12.66 16.38
N LEU A 139 -38.16 -11.43 16.43
CA LEU A 139 -37.59 -10.73 15.26
C LEU A 139 -36.37 -11.47 14.67
N LEU A 140 -35.42 -11.88 15.51
CA LEU A 140 -34.22 -12.59 15.04
C LEU A 140 -34.57 -13.95 14.39
N ARG A 141 -35.57 -14.66 14.86
CA ARG A 141 -36.07 -15.90 14.25
C ARG A 141 -36.78 -15.67 12.92
N ALA A 142 -37.43 -14.50 12.76
CA ALA A 142 -37.95 -14.05 11.47
C ALA A 142 -36.84 -13.50 10.52
N ARG A 143 -35.55 -13.58 10.93
CA ARG A 143 -34.40 -13.00 10.21
C ARG A 143 -34.49 -11.49 10.07
N TRP A 144 -35.12 -10.82 11.04
CA TRP A 144 -35.19 -9.38 11.17
C TRP A 144 -34.32 -8.93 12.33
N TYR A 145 -33.36 -8.06 12.05
CA TYR A 145 -32.39 -7.54 13.04
C TYR A 145 -32.93 -6.26 13.66
N PRO A 146 -33.26 -6.24 14.97
CA PRO A 146 -33.85 -5.06 15.60
C PRO A 146 -32.82 -3.92 15.71
N ALA A 147 -33.27 -2.69 15.53
CA ALA A 147 -32.44 -1.50 15.68
C ALA A 147 -32.04 -1.20 17.13
N THR A 148 -32.89 -1.63 18.09
CA THR A 148 -32.66 -1.48 19.54
C THR A 148 -33.08 -2.77 20.25
N SER A 149 -32.65 -2.94 21.50
CA SER A 149 -33.01 -4.10 22.32
C SER A 149 -34.21 -3.85 23.27
N ALA A 150 -34.55 -2.59 23.50
CA ALA A 150 -35.59 -2.19 24.45
C ALA A 150 -36.86 -1.65 23.78
N ASP A 151 -36.73 -0.62 22.94
CA ASP A 151 -37.83 0.04 22.24
C ASP A 151 -37.81 -0.39 20.76
N LEU A 152 -38.59 -1.41 20.43
CA LEU A 152 -38.54 -2.06 19.12
C LEU A 152 -39.49 -1.33 18.14
N LYS A 153 -38.95 -0.34 17.43
CA LYS A 153 -39.68 0.47 16.42
C LYS A 153 -39.32 0.14 15.00
N SER A 154 -38.11 -0.41 14.79
CA SER A 154 -37.62 -0.73 13.45
C SER A 154 -36.64 -1.91 13.49
N ALA A 155 -36.50 -2.57 12.33
CA ALA A 155 -35.53 -3.64 12.11
C ALA A 155 -34.99 -3.59 10.67
N ALA A 156 -33.92 -4.32 10.39
CA ALA A 156 -33.43 -4.58 9.06
C ALA A 156 -33.47 -6.07 8.77
N THR A 157 -33.76 -6.47 7.54
CA THR A 157 -33.63 -7.88 7.16
C THR A 157 -32.17 -8.32 7.20
N PHE A 158 -31.94 -9.60 7.53
CA PHE A 158 -30.59 -10.19 7.40
C PHE A 158 -30.07 -10.11 5.96
N HIS A 159 -30.97 -10.12 4.98
CA HIS A 159 -30.66 -9.99 3.57
C HIS A 159 -30.05 -8.62 3.27
N LEU A 160 -30.68 -7.53 3.70
CA LEU A 160 -30.16 -6.18 3.57
C LEU A 160 -28.79 -6.04 4.22
N LEU A 161 -28.64 -6.49 5.48
CA LEU A 161 -27.38 -6.36 6.21
C LEU A 161 -26.23 -7.17 5.55
N GLN A 162 -26.55 -8.36 5.00
CA GLN A 162 -25.56 -9.15 4.26
C GLN A 162 -25.21 -8.51 2.91
N ASN A 163 -26.21 -7.98 2.18
CA ASN A 163 -26.00 -7.31 0.90
C ASN A 163 -25.12 -6.07 1.07
N PHE A 164 -25.46 -5.18 2.00
CA PHE A 164 -24.65 -4.01 2.31
C PHE A 164 -23.23 -4.40 2.74
N HIS A 165 -23.07 -5.42 3.57
CA HIS A 165 -21.76 -5.89 4.05
C HIS A 165 -20.86 -6.29 2.88
N MET A 166 -21.38 -6.98 1.88
CA MET A 166 -20.63 -7.37 0.67
C MET A 166 -20.36 -6.16 -0.23
N LEU A 167 -21.34 -5.28 -0.46
CA LEU A 167 -21.15 -4.07 -1.27
C LEU A 167 -20.08 -3.15 -0.69
N MET A 168 -20.02 -3.02 0.64
CA MET A 168 -18.97 -2.24 1.30
C MET A 168 -17.57 -2.78 1.01
N PHE A 169 -17.37 -4.10 0.96
CA PHE A 169 -16.07 -4.69 0.64
C PHE A 169 -15.68 -4.54 -0.84
N GLU A 170 -16.63 -4.74 -1.74
CA GLU A 170 -16.34 -4.74 -3.17
C GLU A 170 -16.39 -3.34 -3.80
N SER A 171 -17.43 -2.57 -3.48
CA SER A 171 -17.73 -1.27 -4.10
C SER A 171 -17.36 -0.08 -3.21
N LYS A 172 -16.97 -0.33 -1.94
CA LYS A 172 -16.64 0.71 -0.94
C LYS A 172 -17.78 1.70 -0.70
N VAL A 173 -19.02 1.28 -0.93
CA VAL A 173 -20.21 2.09 -0.70
C VAL A 173 -20.33 2.45 0.78
N SER A 174 -20.58 3.73 1.07
CA SER A 174 -20.82 4.17 2.44
C SER A 174 -22.23 3.81 2.92
N ALA A 175 -22.42 3.73 4.24
CA ALA A 175 -23.75 3.50 4.81
C ALA A 175 -24.74 4.62 4.44
N PHE A 176 -24.23 5.86 4.26
CA PHE A 176 -25.04 6.99 3.85
C PHE A 176 -25.55 6.85 2.40
N GLU A 177 -24.66 6.50 1.47
CA GLU A 177 -25.04 6.28 0.05
C GLU A 177 -26.03 5.11 -0.08
N TYR A 178 -25.81 4.05 0.72
CA TYR A 178 -26.73 2.92 0.74
C TYR A 178 -28.11 3.30 1.33
N TRP A 179 -28.12 4.08 2.42
CA TRP A 179 -29.35 4.65 2.98
C TRP A 179 -30.10 5.51 1.94
N GLN A 180 -29.39 6.40 1.25
CA GLN A 180 -29.98 7.21 0.17
C GLN A 180 -30.57 6.35 -0.95
N THR A 181 -29.92 5.23 -1.28
CA THR A 181 -30.43 4.26 -2.25
C THR A 181 -31.75 3.66 -1.79
N LEU A 182 -31.82 3.20 -0.53
CA LEU A 182 -33.07 2.63 0.03
C LEU A 182 -34.19 3.67 0.07
N ALA A 183 -33.90 4.90 0.47
CA ALA A 183 -34.87 6.00 0.48
C ALA A 183 -35.43 6.27 -0.93
N ARG A 184 -34.55 6.32 -1.95
CA ARG A 184 -34.95 6.49 -3.34
C ARG A 184 -35.70 5.30 -3.93
N LEU A 185 -35.35 4.08 -3.53
CA LEU A 185 -36.10 2.89 -3.90
C LEU A 185 -37.51 2.88 -3.29
N THR A 186 -37.71 3.59 -2.17
CA THR A 186 -39.03 3.73 -1.53
C THR A 186 -39.84 4.88 -2.14
N ASP A 187 -39.23 6.04 -2.30
CA ASP A 187 -39.81 7.20 -2.97
C ASP A 187 -38.73 8.02 -3.67
N ASN A 188 -38.64 7.88 -4.97
CA ASN A 188 -37.69 8.63 -5.80
C ASN A 188 -38.16 10.06 -6.13
N THR A 189 -39.41 10.36 -5.85
CA THR A 189 -40.04 11.65 -6.14
C THR A 189 -39.91 12.66 -5.01
N GLY A 190 -39.75 12.19 -3.77
CA GLY A 190 -39.77 13.00 -2.56
C GLY A 190 -41.16 13.52 -2.17
N ILE A 191 -42.23 13.00 -2.78
CA ILE A 191 -43.62 13.38 -2.47
C ILE A 191 -44.04 12.84 -1.10
N LYS A 192 -43.58 11.62 -0.77
CA LYS A 192 -43.82 10.93 0.51
C LYS A 192 -42.48 10.60 1.18
N PRO A 193 -41.74 11.60 1.72
CA PRO A 193 -40.40 11.35 2.24
C PRO A 193 -40.44 10.34 3.40
N CYS A 194 -39.56 9.34 3.35
CA CYS A 194 -39.39 8.36 4.41
C CYS A 194 -38.90 9.02 5.70
N LYS A 195 -39.38 8.53 6.87
CA LYS A 195 -38.79 8.89 8.16
C LYS A 195 -37.30 8.51 8.16
N ASP A 196 -36.47 9.36 8.76
CA ASP A 196 -35.02 9.10 8.84
C ASP A 196 -34.73 7.95 9.82
N HIS A 197 -34.17 6.87 9.31
CA HIS A 197 -33.70 5.70 10.06
C HIS A 197 -32.21 5.46 9.87
N TYR A 198 -31.44 6.46 9.40
CA TYR A 198 -30.02 6.33 9.11
C TYR A 198 -29.20 5.91 10.34
N ASP A 199 -29.42 6.54 11.50
CA ASP A 199 -28.72 6.20 12.74
C ASP A 199 -29.07 4.78 13.22
N SER A 200 -30.30 4.34 12.99
CA SER A 200 -30.73 2.96 13.26
C SER A 200 -30.01 1.96 12.38
N LEU A 201 -29.90 2.26 11.09
CA LEU A 201 -29.16 1.44 10.12
C LEU A 201 -27.68 1.34 10.49
N LEU A 202 -27.02 2.47 10.82
CA LEU A 202 -25.60 2.48 11.25
C LEU A 202 -25.38 1.57 12.46
N ARG A 203 -26.26 1.64 13.45
CA ARG A 203 -26.18 0.80 14.66
C ARG A 203 -26.32 -0.68 14.33
N MET A 204 -27.31 -1.04 13.51
CA MET A 204 -27.52 -2.43 13.08
C MET A 204 -26.33 -2.96 12.28
N ILE A 205 -25.76 -2.18 11.37
CA ILE A 205 -24.56 -2.53 10.59
C ILE A 205 -23.37 -2.80 11.53
N LYS A 206 -23.11 -1.91 12.49
CA LYS A 206 -22.00 -2.06 13.45
C LYS A 206 -22.14 -3.34 14.27
N GLN A 207 -23.33 -3.58 14.83
CA GLN A 207 -23.63 -4.78 15.61
C GLN A 207 -23.56 -6.05 14.74
N TRP A 208 -24.08 -6.01 13.52
CA TRP A 208 -24.04 -7.11 12.57
C TRP A 208 -22.59 -7.54 12.25
N ARG A 209 -21.69 -6.59 11.95
CA ARG A 209 -20.30 -6.88 11.70
C ARG A 209 -19.64 -7.57 12.90
N ASN A 210 -19.84 -7.06 14.09
CA ASN A 210 -19.29 -7.65 15.32
C ASN A 210 -19.79 -9.09 15.52
N LEU A 211 -21.08 -9.34 15.35
CA LEU A 211 -21.64 -10.68 15.46
C LEU A 211 -21.13 -11.64 14.37
N LYS A 212 -20.96 -11.16 13.15
CA LYS A 212 -20.36 -11.94 12.06
C LYS A 212 -18.90 -12.29 12.36
N LEU A 213 -18.12 -11.35 12.93
CA LEU A 213 -16.76 -11.58 13.41
C LEU A 213 -16.74 -12.69 14.46
N LEU A 214 -17.50 -12.54 15.56
CA LEU A 214 -17.56 -13.52 16.64
C LEU A 214 -18.01 -14.91 16.16
N LYS A 215 -19.00 -14.96 15.26
CA LYS A 215 -19.45 -16.22 14.65
C LYS A 215 -18.36 -16.87 13.79
N ARG A 216 -17.65 -16.10 12.98
CA ARG A 216 -16.55 -16.57 12.11
C ARG A 216 -15.42 -17.22 12.91
N PHE A 217 -15.16 -16.72 14.13
CA PHE A 217 -14.08 -17.21 14.99
C PHE A 217 -14.58 -18.12 16.13
N GLY A 218 -15.73 -18.76 15.95
CA GLY A 218 -16.22 -19.79 16.87
C GLY A 218 -16.53 -19.30 18.29
N ARG A 219 -16.68 -17.97 18.52
CA ARG A 219 -16.92 -17.46 19.88
C ARG A 219 -18.29 -17.84 20.45
N GLY A 220 -19.22 -18.22 19.59
CA GLY A 220 -20.48 -18.85 20.00
C GLY A 220 -20.34 -20.29 20.49
N HIS A 221 -19.20 -20.95 20.21
CA HIS A 221 -18.91 -22.34 20.58
C HIS A 221 -18.10 -22.42 21.89
N ASP A 222 -17.47 -21.32 22.31
CA ASP A 222 -16.64 -21.27 23.52
C ASP A 222 -17.54 -21.37 24.78
N PRO A 223 -17.33 -22.38 25.66
CA PRO A 223 -18.10 -22.51 26.92
C PRO A 223 -17.92 -21.30 27.84
N ALA A 224 -16.77 -20.64 27.84
CA ALA A 224 -16.47 -19.43 28.61
C ALA A 224 -17.16 -18.19 28.04
N GLY A 225 -17.74 -18.29 26.83
CA GLY A 225 -18.49 -17.24 26.15
C GLY A 225 -17.61 -16.10 25.57
N ILE A 226 -18.29 -15.07 25.10
CA ILE A 226 -17.64 -13.94 24.40
C ILE A 226 -16.63 -13.19 25.29
N LYS A 227 -16.88 -13.14 26.62
CA LYS A 227 -16.04 -12.41 27.59
C LYS A 227 -14.64 -12.99 27.72
N ALA A 228 -14.47 -14.28 27.42
CA ALA A 228 -13.18 -14.97 27.46
C ALA A 228 -12.39 -14.84 26.15
N THR A 229 -12.84 -14.04 25.19
CA THR A 229 -12.12 -13.82 23.94
C THR A 229 -10.80 -13.08 24.20
N GLU A 230 -9.70 -13.73 23.88
CA GLU A 230 -8.35 -13.17 24.02
C GLU A 230 -8.04 -12.19 22.88
N GLN A 231 -6.99 -11.38 23.05
CA GLN A 231 -6.53 -10.45 22.04
C GLN A 231 -6.02 -11.19 20.80
N GLY A 232 -6.40 -10.70 19.62
CA GLY A 232 -5.97 -11.24 18.33
C GLY A 232 -6.61 -12.56 17.90
N VAL A 233 -7.43 -13.20 18.74
CA VAL A 233 -8.06 -14.51 18.42
C VAL A 233 -9.01 -14.43 17.23
N CYS A 234 -9.67 -13.28 17.04
CA CYS A 234 -10.60 -13.07 15.91
C CYS A 234 -9.87 -12.58 14.65
N THR A 235 -8.76 -13.20 14.28
CA THR A 235 -7.96 -12.86 13.10
C THR A 235 -7.85 -14.03 12.13
N VAL A 236 -7.98 -13.76 10.83
CA VAL A 236 -7.61 -14.71 9.79
C VAL A 236 -6.10 -14.67 9.66
N VAL A 237 -5.41 -15.68 10.22
CA VAL A 237 -3.94 -15.75 10.21
C VAL A 237 -3.40 -16.30 8.89
N CYS A 238 -2.16 -15.96 8.55
CA CYS A 238 -1.48 -16.51 7.38
C CYS A 238 -1.24 -18.01 7.56
N PRO A 239 -1.72 -18.88 6.66
CA PRO A 239 -1.56 -20.32 6.81
C PRO A 239 -0.10 -20.80 6.63
N ALA A 240 0.72 -20.04 5.90
CA ALA A 240 2.12 -20.38 5.65
C ALA A 240 3.12 -19.70 6.60
N CYS A 241 2.68 -18.81 7.49
CA CYS A 241 3.55 -18.32 8.55
C CYS A 241 3.80 -19.41 9.60
N PRO A 242 4.98 -19.39 10.25
CA PRO A 242 5.26 -20.35 11.32
C PRO A 242 4.31 -20.15 12.51
N HIS A 243 3.62 -21.22 12.90
CA HIS A 243 2.73 -21.28 14.04
C HIS A 243 3.10 -22.50 14.89
N PRO A 244 3.86 -22.32 15.99
CA PRO A 244 4.22 -23.41 16.91
C PRO A 244 3.00 -24.23 17.34
N GLY A 245 3.14 -25.56 17.32
CA GLY A 245 2.07 -26.49 17.67
C GLY A 245 0.97 -26.65 16.61
N LYS A 246 1.11 -26.02 15.43
CA LYS A 246 0.10 -26.11 14.35
C LYS A 246 0.69 -26.58 13.02
N ASN A 247 1.70 -25.90 12.52
CA ASN A 247 2.27 -26.16 11.20
C ASN A 247 3.79 -26.26 11.18
N LEU A 248 4.44 -26.28 12.34
CA LEU A 248 5.87 -26.53 12.48
C LEU A 248 6.10 -27.98 12.92
N PRO A 249 7.17 -28.64 12.43
CA PRO A 249 7.58 -29.94 12.96
C PRO A 249 7.93 -29.83 14.47
N GLU A 250 7.86 -30.92 15.20
CA GLU A 250 8.08 -30.91 16.67
C GLU A 250 9.50 -30.44 17.03
N ASP A 251 10.48 -30.73 16.17
CA ASP A 251 11.91 -30.43 16.34
C ASP A 251 12.35 -29.08 15.71
N TRP A 252 11.43 -28.23 15.27
CA TRP A 252 11.75 -26.95 14.60
C TRP A 252 12.71 -26.05 15.38
N ASN A 253 12.63 -26.07 16.71
CA ASN A 253 13.44 -25.24 17.62
C ASN A 253 14.90 -25.73 17.77
N VAL A 254 15.18 -26.99 17.44
CA VAL A 254 16.50 -27.59 17.43
C VAL A 254 17.09 -27.74 16.03
N ALA A 255 16.44 -27.19 15.03
CA ALA A 255 16.91 -27.20 13.65
C ALA A 255 18.35 -26.68 13.52
N LEU A 256 19.11 -27.28 12.61
CA LEU A 256 20.48 -26.88 12.29
C LEU A 256 20.54 -25.37 11.95
N PRO A 257 21.62 -24.68 12.32
CA PRO A 257 21.74 -23.22 12.10
C PRO A 257 21.54 -22.79 10.66
N ASP A 258 21.95 -23.58 9.69
CA ASP A 258 21.81 -23.33 8.26
C ASP A 258 20.38 -23.51 7.72
N LYS A 259 19.49 -24.18 8.47
CA LYS A 259 18.06 -24.38 8.14
C LYS A 259 17.07 -23.60 9.01
N ARG A 260 17.52 -22.90 10.05
CA ARG A 260 16.64 -22.13 10.95
C ARG A 260 15.83 -21.02 10.24
N TRP A 261 16.37 -20.48 9.15
CA TRP A 261 15.70 -19.45 8.36
C TRP A 261 14.39 -19.93 7.69
N LEU A 262 14.21 -21.26 7.50
CA LEU A 262 12.96 -21.84 7.00
C LEU A 262 11.78 -21.57 7.94
N TYR A 263 12.06 -21.47 9.24
CA TYR A 263 11.07 -21.22 10.29
C TYR A 263 11.02 -19.75 10.69
N ALA A 264 11.59 -18.87 9.88
CA ALA A 264 11.62 -17.44 10.13
C ALA A 264 10.25 -16.79 9.93
N GLN A 265 9.92 -15.82 10.77
CA GLN A 265 8.78 -14.95 10.59
C GLN A 265 9.21 -13.67 9.87
N PHE A 266 8.53 -13.37 8.77
CA PHE A 266 8.79 -12.18 7.94
C PHE A 266 7.74 -11.13 8.23
N LEU A 267 8.13 -10.00 8.79
CA LEU A 267 7.26 -8.89 9.11
C LEU A 267 7.62 -7.66 8.30
N ALA A 268 6.61 -6.90 7.91
CA ALA A 268 6.75 -5.55 7.37
C ALA A 268 5.91 -4.59 8.21
N ILE A 269 6.49 -3.42 8.50
CA ILE A 269 5.87 -2.37 9.30
C ILE A 269 5.72 -1.13 8.43
N ASP A 270 4.56 -0.50 8.47
CA ASP A 270 4.30 0.77 7.80
C ASP A 270 3.22 1.58 8.50
N THR A 271 3.20 2.89 8.25
CA THR A 271 2.22 3.83 8.78
C THR A 271 1.50 4.58 7.67
N ASN A 272 0.16 4.62 7.76
CA ASN A 272 -0.68 5.33 6.81
C ASN A 272 -1.31 6.59 7.43
N PHE A 273 -0.75 7.75 7.12
CA PHE A 273 -1.24 9.05 7.59
C PHE A 273 -2.52 9.54 6.88
N ARG A 274 -3.00 8.86 5.84
CA ARG A 274 -4.30 9.17 5.21
C ARG A 274 -5.48 8.65 6.02
N LEU A 275 -5.25 7.66 6.88
CA LEU A 275 -6.25 7.12 7.81
C LEU A 275 -6.35 7.94 9.10
N ALA A 276 -6.35 9.25 8.99
CA ALA A 276 -6.58 10.13 10.12
C ALA A 276 -7.98 9.94 10.71
N CYS A 277 -8.09 10.03 12.05
CA CYS A 277 -9.35 9.94 12.76
C CYS A 277 -9.71 11.32 13.33
N LYS A 278 -10.88 11.86 12.97
CA LYS A 278 -11.40 13.11 13.55
C LYS A 278 -11.92 12.87 14.96
N ASN A 279 -11.72 13.84 15.85
CA ASN A 279 -12.24 13.80 17.22
C ASN A 279 -13.71 14.29 17.26
N VAL A 280 -14.62 13.52 16.61
CA VAL A 280 -16.05 13.86 16.49
C VAL A 280 -16.95 13.05 17.41
N SER A 281 -16.39 12.06 18.12
CA SER A 281 -17.12 11.17 19.05
C SER A 281 -16.21 10.75 20.20
N SER A 282 -16.78 10.17 21.25
CA SER A 282 -16.04 9.62 22.39
C SER A 282 -16.39 8.13 22.56
N ASP A 283 -15.50 7.37 23.20
CA ASP A 283 -15.76 5.95 23.53
C ASP A 283 -17.00 5.73 24.38
N ARG A 284 -17.49 6.77 25.06
CA ARG A 284 -18.76 6.73 25.80
C ARG A 284 -19.97 6.71 24.88
N ILE A 285 -19.91 7.44 23.77
CA ILE A 285 -21.02 7.56 22.79
C ILE A 285 -20.94 6.47 21.73
N ASP A 286 -19.75 6.17 21.25
CA ASP A 286 -19.47 5.17 20.22
C ASP A 286 -18.32 4.24 20.65
N PRO A 287 -18.58 3.31 21.60
CA PRO A 287 -17.57 2.36 22.06
C PRO A 287 -17.16 1.41 20.94
N GLY A 288 -15.85 1.13 20.83
CA GLY A 288 -15.33 0.05 19.99
C GLY A 288 -15.86 -1.30 20.51
N LEU A 289 -16.34 -2.17 19.63
CA LEU A 289 -16.90 -3.48 19.98
C LEU A 289 -15.83 -4.58 20.04
N SER A 290 -14.69 -4.40 19.36
CA SER A 290 -13.67 -5.45 19.17
C SER A 290 -12.65 -5.55 20.30
N ARG A 291 -12.50 -4.62 21.21
CA ARG A 291 -11.57 -4.63 22.37
C ARG A 291 -10.20 -5.29 22.13
N GLY A 292 -9.61 -5.14 20.94
CA GLY A 292 -8.35 -5.80 20.59
C GLY A 292 -8.48 -7.27 20.18
N TRP A 293 -9.68 -7.78 19.94
CA TRP A 293 -9.88 -9.20 19.59
C TRP A 293 -9.40 -9.55 18.17
N SER A 294 -9.21 -8.54 17.32
CA SER A 294 -8.86 -8.74 15.92
C SER A 294 -7.51 -8.09 15.56
N TYR A 295 -7.47 -7.21 14.58
CA TYR A 295 -6.23 -6.64 14.04
C TYR A 295 -5.74 -5.42 14.82
N PHE A 296 -6.64 -4.64 15.43
CA PHE A 296 -6.26 -3.53 16.28
C PHE A 296 -5.86 -3.98 17.67
N VAL A 297 -4.84 -3.30 18.22
CA VAL A 297 -4.43 -3.48 19.63
C VAL A 297 -5.55 -3.02 20.57
N GLU A 298 -5.55 -3.53 21.78
CA GLU A 298 -6.45 -3.08 22.83
C GLU A 298 -6.17 -1.61 23.16
N GLU A 299 -7.22 -0.78 23.11
CA GLU A 299 -7.09 0.66 23.10
C GLU A 299 -6.61 1.26 24.42
N LYS A 300 -7.11 0.73 25.55
CA LYS A 300 -6.79 1.28 26.87
C LYS A 300 -5.31 1.13 27.17
N GLY A 301 -4.79 -0.10 27.03
CA GLY A 301 -3.37 -0.37 27.24
C GLY A 301 -2.49 0.34 26.23
N PHE A 302 -2.95 0.54 25.00
CA PHE A 302 -2.21 1.27 23.98
C PHE A 302 -2.14 2.78 24.28
N LYS A 303 -3.24 3.42 24.73
CA LYS A 303 -3.25 4.83 25.14
C LYS A 303 -2.38 5.07 26.39
N GLU A 304 -2.42 4.15 27.37
CA GLU A 304 -1.54 4.19 28.53
C GLU A 304 -0.07 4.13 28.10
N PHE A 305 0.27 3.20 27.17
CA PHE A 305 1.62 3.09 26.62
C PHE A 305 2.04 4.37 25.90
N LEU A 306 1.21 4.96 25.05
CA LEU A 306 1.53 6.21 24.34
C LEU A 306 1.73 7.39 25.31
N ALA A 307 0.98 7.46 26.40
CA ALA A 307 1.15 8.51 27.40
C ALA A 307 2.50 8.42 28.13
N ASP A 308 3.00 7.20 28.31
CA ASP A 308 4.31 6.97 28.91
C ASP A 308 5.46 7.27 27.92
N VAL A 309 5.30 6.86 26.65
CA VAL A 309 6.33 7.00 25.59
C VAL A 309 6.41 8.41 25.02
N GLY A 310 5.30 9.15 25.02
CA GLY A 310 5.26 10.53 24.49
C GLY A 310 6.18 11.54 25.19
N LYS A 311 6.89 11.10 26.23
CA LYS A 311 7.91 11.88 26.94
C LYS A 311 9.34 11.66 26.43
N VAL A 312 9.54 10.72 25.51
CA VAL A 312 10.86 10.39 24.95
C VAL A 312 11.09 11.21 23.69
N PRO A 313 12.16 12.04 23.59
CA PRO A 313 12.47 12.80 22.38
C PRO A 313 12.69 11.88 21.18
N GLN A 314 12.02 12.16 20.06
CA GLN A 314 12.26 11.45 18.80
C GLN A 314 13.59 11.89 18.17
N GLU A 315 14.38 10.94 17.72
CA GLU A 315 15.61 11.21 16.99
C GLU A 315 15.30 11.62 15.55
N LYS A 316 15.95 12.69 15.06
CA LYS A 316 15.84 13.11 13.66
C LYS A 316 16.56 12.14 12.75
N SER A 317 15.92 11.75 11.66
CA SER A 317 16.53 10.88 10.65
C SER A 317 17.69 11.59 9.96
N ALA A 318 18.89 11.01 10.03
CA ALA A 318 20.08 11.46 9.31
C ALA A 318 20.28 10.76 7.96
N CYS A 319 19.45 9.81 7.60
CA CYS A 319 19.51 9.08 6.35
C CYS A 319 18.58 9.73 5.32
N ALA A 320 19.17 10.39 4.34
CA ALA A 320 18.62 10.94 3.06
C ALA A 320 17.10 11.31 3.02
N SER A 321 16.70 11.83 1.96
CA SER A 321 15.41 12.31 1.40
C SER A 321 14.04 11.88 2.02
N HIS A 322 13.95 11.03 3.02
CA HIS A 322 12.66 10.62 3.62
C HIS A 322 12.23 11.58 4.74
N ASN A 323 11.71 12.76 4.35
CA ASN A 323 11.27 13.80 5.28
C ASN A 323 9.95 13.49 6.01
N ALA A 324 9.29 12.36 5.74
CA ALA A 324 7.99 12.05 6.32
C ALA A 324 8.05 11.94 7.86
N VAL A 325 9.15 11.40 8.42
CA VAL A 325 9.35 11.29 9.87
C VAL A 325 9.59 12.68 10.50
N ASN A 326 10.43 13.50 9.85
CA ASN A 326 10.73 14.87 10.34
C ASN A 326 9.51 15.80 10.22
N LEU A 327 8.58 15.51 9.31
CA LEU A 327 7.35 16.27 9.11
C LEU A 327 6.18 15.76 9.97
N ALA A 328 6.30 14.59 10.59
CA ALA A 328 5.25 14.03 11.43
C ALA A 328 4.95 14.90 12.65
N GLU A 329 5.96 15.54 13.24
CA GLU A 329 5.82 16.47 14.37
C GLU A 329 5.28 17.84 13.97
N THR A 330 5.38 18.23 12.69
CA THR A 330 4.97 19.56 12.21
C THR A 330 3.54 19.61 11.73
N LYS A 331 2.88 18.46 11.49
CA LYS A 331 1.48 18.40 11.07
C LYS A 331 0.56 18.80 12.23
N ASN A 332 -0.22 19.87 12.01
CA ASN A 332 -1.21 20.37 12.97
C ASN A 332 -2.27 19.28 13.23
N SER A 333 -2.24 18.69 14.42
CA SER A 333 -3.15 17.61 14.84
C SER A 333 -4.44 18.12 15.47
N ARG A 334 -4.73 19.42 15.42
CA ARG A 334 -5.93 20.02 16.00
C ARG A 334 -7.20 19.39 15.40
N GLY A 335 -8.05 18.84 16.26
CA GLY A 335 -9.32 18.20 15.87
C GLY A 335 -9.19 16.75 15.40
N LEU A 336 -8.01 16.13 15.51
CA LEU A 336 -7.81 14.71 15.20
C LEU A 336 -7.65 13.89 16.50
N ALA A 337 -8.31 12.74 16.54
CA ALA A 337 -8.10 11.72 17.59
C ALA A 337 -6.89 10.82 17.25
N ALA A 338 -6.58 10.63 15.95
CA ALA A 338 -5.38 9.97 15.48
C ALA A 338 -4.94 10.55 14.14
N THR A 339 -3.63 10.70 13.95
CA THR A 339 -3.04 11.25 12.71
C THR A 339 -2.87 10.21 11.60
N GLY A 340 -3.06 8.93 11.91
CA GLY A 340 -2.92 7.81 10.99
C GLY A 340 -3.15 6.46 11.65
N ALA A 341 -2.82 5.39 10.96
CA ALA A 341 -2.78 4.04 11.51
C ALA A 341 -1.49 3.35 11.08
N GLY A 342 -0.82 2.66 12.03
CA GLY A 342 0.29 1.77 11.76
C GLY A 342 -0.17 0.32 11.61
N THR A 343 0.57 -0.50 10.88
CA THR A 343 0.29 -1.93 10.73
C THR A 343 1.54 -2.77 10.69
N VAL A 344 1.40 -4.00 11.18
CA VAL A 344 2.39 -5.07 11.04
C VAL A 344 1.79 -6.18 10.21
N ASP A 345 2.43 -6.50 9.11
CA ASP A 345 1.96 -7.47 8.11
C ASP A 345 2.96 -8.62 7.94
N CYS A 346 2.46 -9.78 7.51
CA CYS A 346 3.33 -10.83 6.97
C CYS A 346 3.91 -10.35 5.63
N SER A 347 5.21 -10.11 5.59
CA SER A 347 5.94 -9.57 4.44
C SER A 347 5.97 -10.52 3.22
N ARG A 348 5.86 -11.85 3.43
CA ARG A 348 5.87 -12.86 2.34
C ARG A 348 4.53 -13.07 1.65
N HIS A 349 3.43 -13.04 2.43
CA HIS A 349 2.11 -13.44 1.94
C HIS A 349 1.08 -12.31 2.03
N ASN A 350 1.50 -11.12 2.47
CA ASN A 350 0.67 -9.92 2.57
C ASN A 350 -0.54 -10.06 3.52
N PHE A 351 -0.42 -10.84 4.60
CA PHE A 351 -1.47 -10.96 5.61
C PHE A 351 -1.30 -9.93 6.72
N LYS A 352 -2.37 -9.27 7.10
CA LYS A 352 -2.45 -8.46 8.30
C LYS A 352 -2.28 -9.34 9.53
N ARG A 353 -1.48 -8.90 10.50
CA ARG A 353 -1.18 -9.65 11.74
C ARG A 353 -2.20 -9.38 12.84
N PRO A 354 -2.43 -10.35 13.75
CA PRO A 354 -3.20 -10.13 14.97
C PRO A 354 -2.63 -8.99 15.80
N CYS A 355 -3.50 -8.13 16.32
CA CYS A 355 -3.12 -6.98 17.15
C CYS A 355 -2.04 -6.09 16.53
N GLY A 356 -2.03 -5.94 15.22
CA GLY A 356 -1.15 -5.25 14.26
C GLY A 356 0.02 -4.40 14.73
N VAL A 357 0.02 -3.89 15.97
CA VAL A 357 1.09 -3.10 16.57
C VAL A 357 1.43 -3.70 17.94
N GLY A 358 2.59 -4.33 18.08
CA GLY A 358 3.21 -4.59 19.37
C GLY A 358 3.35 -6.01 19.88
N ASP A 359 2.56 -7.02 19.47
CA ASP A 359 2.74 -8.40 19.94
C ASP A 359 3.41 -9.30 18.91
N LEU A 360 4.75 -9.37 19.00
CA LEU A 360 5.53 -10.42 18.37
C LEU A 360 5.28 -11.73 19.11
N GLN A 361 4.96 -12.80 18.37
CA GLN A 361 4.81 -14.13 18.96
C GLN A 361 6.09 -14.50 19.75
N ARG A 362 5.93 -14.81 21.02
CA ARG A 362 7.06 -15.05 21.95
C ARG A 362 7.93 -16.25 21.59
N ASP A 363 7.44 -17.19 20.80
CA ASP A 363 8.04 -18.51 20.58
C ASP A 363 8.76 -18.66 19.24
N VAL A 364 8.98 -17.58 18.46
CA VAL A 364 9.71 -17.61 17.19
C VAL A 364 11.18 -17.26 17.40
N LEU A 365 12.10 -18.13 16.96
CA LEU A 365 13.55 -17.97 17.14
C LEU A 365 14.19 -17.02 16.12
N VAL A 366 13.60 -16.86 14.93
CA VAL A 366 14.13 -16.02 13.84
C VAL A 366 13.06 -15.02 13.39
N LEU A 367 13.41 -13.74 13.40
CA LEU A 367 12.52 -12.64 13.04
C LEU A 367 13.19 -11.72 12.02
N ASN A 368 12.57 -11.58 10.85
CA ASN A 368 12.99 -10.67 9.79
C ASN A 368 12.02 -9.48 9.73
N VAL A 369 12.51 -8.28 10.04
CA VAL A 369 11.69 -7.04 10.10
C VAL A 369 12.06 -6.13 8.97
N SER A 370 11.08 -5.82 8.11
CA SER A 370 11.18 -4.83 7.03
C SER A 370 10.43 -3.55 7.41
N TYR A 371 11.15 -2.42 7.42
CA TYR A 371 10.61 -1.10 7.78
C TYR A 371 11.39 0.01 7.06
N ASP A 372 10.71 1.05 6.57
CA ASP A 372 11.32 2.11 5.76
C ASP A 372 12.52 2.79 6.41
N ILE A 373 12.45 3.02 7.72
CA ILE A 373 13.49 3.67 8.50
C ILE A 373 14.32 2.70 9.35
N THR A 374 14.35 1.44 8.97
CA THR A 374 15.07 0.38 9.72
C THR A 374 16.54 0.74 9.99
N CYS A 375 17.22 1.41 9.07
CA CYS A 375 18.60 1.85 9.21
C CYS A 375 18.84 2.83 10.36
N GLN A 376 17.83 3.54 10.81
CA GLN A 376 17.85 4.41 11.99
C GLN A 376 17.29 3.67 13.21
N TRP A 377 16.12 3.06 13.05
CA TRP A 377 15.41 2.38 14.12
C TRP A 377 16.23 1.26 14.76
N SER A 378 16.95 0.45 13.97
CA SER A 378 17.76 -0.66 14.47
C SER A 378 18.95 -0.23 15.35
N LYS A 379 19.50 0.98 15.13
CA LYS A 379 20.67 1.49 15.89
C LYS A 379 20.38 1.65 17.37
N ASN A 380 19.21 2.22 17.68
CA ASN A 380 18.86 2.62 19.05
C ASN A 380 17.75 1.75 19.66
N LEU A 381 17.28 0.73 18.94
CA LEU A 381 16.18 -0.14 19.38
C LEU A 381 16.37 -0.66 20.81
N TRP A 382 17.56 -1.17 21.11
CA TRP A 382 17.85 -1.77 22.42
C TRP A 382 17.99 -0.71 23.54
N GLY A 383 18.56 0.44 23.24
CA GLY A 383 18.63 1.57 24.17
C GLY A 383 17.25 2.16 24.46
N GLN A 384 16.39 2.27 23.44
CA GLN A 384 15.02 2.73 23.60
C GLN A 384 14.14 1.70 24.31
N MET A 385 14.39 0.40 24.11
CA MET A 385 13.62 -0.68 24.74
C MET A 385 13.59 -0.58 26.27
N SER A 386 14.69 -0.14 26.87
CA SER A 386 14.78 0.06 28.33
C SER A 386 13.86 1.16 28.85
N ASN A 387 13.45 2.11 28.00
CA ASN A 387 12.54 3.19 28.34
C ASN A 387 11.04 2.79 28.28
N TYR A 388 10.75 1.60 27.77
CA TYR A 388 9.40 1.09 27.65
C TYR A 388 8.98 0.26 28.86
N PRO A 389 7.67 0.13 29.16
CA PRO A 389 7.17 -0.75 30.21
C PRO A 389 7.62 -2.21 29.97
N SER A 390 7.99 -2.92 31.03
CA SER A 390 8.51 -4.30 30.95
C SER A 390 7.59 -5.28 30.19
N ARG A 391 6.28 -5.04 30.20
CA ARG A 391 5.29 -5.86 29.46
C ARG A 391 5.47 -5.85 27.93
N VAL A 392 6.15 -4.84 27.38
CA VAL A 392 6.42 -4.71 25.95
C VAL A 392 7.88 -4.96 25.59
N HIS A 393 8.72 -5.32 26.61
CA HIS A 393 10.10 -5.69 26.35
C HIS A 393 10.17 -6.98 25.54
N PHE A 394 10.95 -6.91 24.49
CA PHE A 394 11.26 -8.05 23.64
C PHE A 394 12.56 -8.69 24.12
N ALA A 395 12.48 -9.95 24.60
CA ALA A 395 13.67 -10.68 25.01
C ALA A 395 14.55 -10.99 23.78
N ARG A 396 15.81 -10.55 23.83
CA ARG A 396 16.80 -10.77 22.78
C ARG A 396 17.39 -12.17 22.81
N ASP A 397 17.46 -12.76 23.99
CA ASP A 397 18.20 -14.00 24.26
C ASP A 397 17.67 -15.16 23.41
N GLY A 398 18.57 -15.78 22.65
CA GLY A 398 18.26 -16.91 21.78
C GLY A 398 17.49 -16.57 20.49
N LYS A 399 17.27 -15.27 20.17
CA LYS A 399 16.54 -14.84 18.97
C LYS A 399 17.47 -14.18 17.96
N ILE A 400 17.28 -14.50 16.70
CA ILE A 400 17.96 -13.89 15.57
C ILE A 400 17.01 -12.83 14.97
N LEU A 401 17.44 -11.56 14.99
CA LEU A 401 16.72 -10.46 14.38
C LEU A 401 17.48 -9.98 13.15
N THR A 402 16.79 -9.94 12.02
CA THR A 402 17.31 -9.39 10.77
C THR A 402 16.51 -8.15 10.40
N PHE A 403 17.20 -7.06 10.11
CA PHE A 403 16.62 -5.76 9.80
C PHE A 403 16.75 -5.49 8.30
N LEU A 404 15.66 -5.03 7.68
CA LEU A 404 15.52 -4.91 6.23
C LEU A 404 14.79 -3.61 5.85
N ILE A 405 15.08 -3.09 4.67
CA ILE A 405 14.33 -1.98 4.06
C ILE A 405 13.50 -2.54 2.92
N PRO A 406 12.19 -2.17 2.81
CA PRO A 406 11.34 -2.58 1.69
C PRO A 406 11.99 -2.25 0.35
N LYS A 407 11.85 -3.14 -0.64
CA LYS A 407 12.56 -3.00 -1.93
C LYS A 407 12.25 -1.71 -2.68
N PHE A 408 11.02 -1.21 -2.59
CA PHE A 408 10.61 0.04 -3.23
C PHE A 408 11.26 1.27 -2.59
N HIS A 409 11.44 1.26 -1.27
CA HIS A 409 12.05 2.36 -0.51
C HIS A 409 13.57 2.32 -0.53
N LEU A 410 14.17 1.15 -0.73
CA LEU A 410 15.62 0.93 -0.67
C LEU A 410 16.44 1.91 -1.54
N PRO A 411 16.04 2.27 -2.80
CA PRO A 411 16.78 3.22 -3.63
C PRO A 411 16.85 4.66 -3.09
N ALA A 412 15.95 5.03 -2.19
CA ALA A 412 15.93 6.35 -1.55
C ALA A 412 16.96 6.50 -0.42
N HIS A 413 17.57 5.40 0.00
CA HIS A 413 18.58 5.37 1.05
C HIS A 413 20.00 5.51 0.49
N ILE A 414 20.95 5.88 1.36
CA ILE A 414 22.39 5.93 0.99
C ILE A 414 22.89 4.53 0.62
N THR A 415 23.95 4.46 -0.20
CA THR A 415 24.47 3.20 -0.75
C THR A 415 24.82 2.17 0.33
N ALA A 416 25.37 2.58 1.48
CA ALA A 416 25.64 1.68 2.58
C ALA A 416 24.36 1.01 3.11
N CYS A 417 23.24 1.73 3.25
CA CYS A 417 21.96 1.15 3.63
C CYS A 417 21.40 0.21 2.55
N GLN A 418 21.57 0.58 1.26
CA GLN A 418 21.12 -0.24 0.14
C GLN A 418 21.82 -1.60 0.07
N ILE A 419 23.02 -1.69 0.60
CA ILE A 419 23.79 -2.94 0.67
C ILE A 419 23.46 -3.69 1.96
N THR A 420 23.49 -3.02 3.12
CA THR A 420 23.37 -3.66 4.44
C THR A 420 21.96 -4.18 4.72
N PHE A 421 20.90 -3.47 4.30
CA PHE A 421 19.51 -3.78 4.63
C PHE A 421 18.71 -4.35 3.45
N SER A 422 19.39 -4.95 2.48
CA SER A 422 18.78 -5.41 1.23
C SER A 422 18.25 -6.83 1.32
N HIS A 423 16.98 -7.03 1.02
CA HIS A 423 16.38 -8.36 0.82
C HIS A 423 17.10 -9.23 -0.23
N ASN A 424 17.85 -8.62 -1.15
CA ASN A 424 18.53 -9.34 -2.21
C ASN A 424 19.86 -9.98 -1.78
N PHE A 425 20.49 -9.47 -0.72
CA PHE A 425 21.83 -9.89 -0.29
C PHE A 425 21.82 -10.72 0.99
N ILE A 426 20.85 -10.48 1.88
CA ILE A 426 20.78 -11.19 3.17
C ILE A 426 20.24 -12.62 2.95
N LYS A 427 20.92 -13.61 3.52
CA LYS A 427 20.59 -15.03 3.46
C LYS A 427 19.24 -15.33 4.13
N GLY A 428 18.46 -16.27 3.57
CA GLY A 428 17.19 -16.71 4.11
C GLY A 428 15.99 -15.84 3.76
N MET A 429 16.15 -14.80 2.91
CA MET A 429 15.07 -13.88 2.53
C MET A 429 14.20 -14.37 1.38
N GLY A 430 14.68 -15.31 0.55
CA GLY A 430 14.01 -15.71 -0.68
C GLY A 430 13.70 -14.51 -1.57
N ARG A 431 12.50 -14.47 -2.13
CA ARG A 431 12.03 -13.36 -2.99
C ARG A 431 11.12 -12.35 -2.26
N THR A 432 11.18 -12.30 -0.95
CA THR A 432 10.45 -11.31 -0.14
C THR A 432 10.83 -9.87 -0.54
N ASP A 433 9.85 -8.96 -0.55
CA ASP A 433 10.03 -7.56 -0.96
C ASP A 433 9.77 -6.52 0.14
N GLY A 434 9.08 -6.89 1.21
CA GLY A 434 8.76 -5.99 2.33
C GLY A 434 7.56 -5.07 2.14
N GLU A 435 6.86 -5.10 0.98
CA GLU A 435 5.82 -4.13 0.58
C GLU A 435 4.39 -4.56 0.97
N ALA A 436 4.25 -5.50 1.90
CA ALA A 436 2.95 -6.03 2.31
C ALA A 436 1.99 -4.97 2.88
N PRO A 437 2.43 -4.02 3.73
CA PRO A 437 1.55 -3.01 4.30
C PRO A 437 0.93 -2.10 3.27
N GLU A 438 1.70 -1.65 2.27
CA GLU A 438 1.24 -0.73 1.23
C GLU A 438 0.17 -1.37 0.35
N ARG A 439 0.34 -2.66 0.01
CA ARG A 439 -0.68 -3.43 -0.69
C ARG A 439 -1.96 -3.59 0.13
N GLY A 440 -1.85 -3.71 1.44
CA GLY A 440 -2.97 -3.74 2.37
C GLY A 440 -3.71 -2.41 2.49
N TRP A 441 -2.98 -1.28 2.42
CA TRP A 441 -3.56 0.06 2.49
C TRP A 441 -4.33 0.47 1.23
N ALA A 442 -4.00 -0.05 0.07
CA ALA A 442 -4.53 0.38 -1.23
C ALA A 442 -6.07 0.33 -1.30
N ASN A 443 -6.70 -0.59 -0.58
CA ASN A 443 -8.15 -0.80 -0.58
C ASN A 443 -8.90 -0.02 0.51
N ILE A 444 -8.20 0.62 1.46
CA ILE A 444 -8.79 1.21 2.66
C ILE A 444 -8.73 2.75 2.65
N ASN A 445 -7.82 3.34 1.90
CA ASN A 445 -7.55 4.79 1.87
C ASN A 445 -8.76 5.72 1.69
N PRO A 446 -9.88 5.34 1.05
CA PRO A 446 -11.04 6.21 0.87
C PRO A 446 -12.03 6.25 2.05
N MET A 447 -11.79 5.57 3.16
CA MET A 447 -12.79 5.42 4.23
C MET A 447 -12.85 6.61 5.21
N GLY A 448 -14.09 7.02 5.54
CA GLY A 448 -14.39 8.07 6.53
C GLY A 448 -14.19 7.62 7.99
N PRO A 449 -14.28 8.60 8.95
CA PRO A 449 -13.83 8.42 10.34
C PRO A 449 -14.79 7.68 11.29
N GLY A 450 -15.97 7.24 10.92
CA GLY A 450 -16.97 6.59 11.78
C GLY A 450 -16.42 5.53 12.73
N ALA A 451 -17.13 4.48 13.06
CA ALA A 451 -16.65 3.34 13.87
C ALA A 451 -15.41 2.65 13.24
N ARG A 452 -14.36 3.46 13.08
CA ARG A 452 -13.17 3.25 12.24
C ARG A 452 -12.44 1.95 12.56
N ARG A 453 -12.26 1.65 13.84
CA ARG A 453 -11.53 0.44 14.26
C ARG A 453 -12.29 -0.83 13.89
N ASP A 454 -13.57 -0.90 14.28
CA ASP A 454 -14.41 -2.06 13.98
C ASP A 454 -14.56 -2.25 12.45
N MET A 455 -14.59 -1.15 11.69
CA MET A 455 -14.66 -1.17 10.23
C MET A 455 -13.36 -1.66 9.60
N LEU A 456 -12.22 -1.17 10.08
CA LEU A 456 -10.90 -1.58 9.59
C LEU A 456 -10.60 -3.03 9.95
N ASP A 457 -10.96 -3.49 11.16
CA ASP A 457 -10.87 -4.88 11.56
C ASP A 457 -11.64 -5.81 10.61
N ASP A 458 -12.87 -5.42 10.26
CA ASP A 458 -13.72 -6.18 9.34
C ASP A 458 -13.12 -6.22 7.90
N HIS A 459 -12.59 -5.08 7.39
CA HIS A 459 -11.88 -5.03 6.12
C HIS A 459 -10.60 -5.85 6.10
N PHE A 460 -9.81 -5.81 7.16
CA PHE A 460 -8.61 -6.64 7.27
C PHE A 460 -8.98 -8.13 7.33
N GLY A 461 -10.11 -8.45 7.97
CA GLY A 461 -10.67 -9.79 7.97
C GLY A 461 -11.02 -10.29 6.57
N ASP A 462 -11.71 -9.48 5.77
CA ASP A 462 -12.06 -9.79 4.38
C ASP A 462 -10.79 -9.83 3.49
N TYR A 463 -9.89 -8.88 3.65
CA TYR A 463 -8.60 -8.85 2.93
C TYR A 463 -7.80 -10.14 3.17
N ASN A 464 -7.62 -10.54 4.42
CA ASN A 464 -6.93 -11.79 4.75
C ASN A 464 -7.70 -13.01 4.25
N TRP A 465 -9.03 -13.00 4.32
CA TRP A 465 -9.87 -14.09 3.80
C TRP A 465 -9.72 -14.25 2.29
N LYS A 466 -9.73 -13.16 1.52
CA LYS A 466 -9.45 -13.19 0.08
C LYS A 466 -8.06 -13.76 -0.23
N LYS A 467 -7.08 -13.53 0.64
CA LYS A 467 -5.76 -14.17 0.51
C LYS A 467 -5.83 -15.67 0.75
N VAL A 468 -6.56 -16.13 1.76
CA VAL A 468 -6.74 -17.57 2.01
C VAL A 468 -7.42 -18.25 0.83
N THR A 469 -8.51 -17.69 0.29
CA THR A 469 -9.23 -18.28 -0.86
C THR A 469 -8.41 -18.37 -2.14
N ASN A 470 -7.46 -17.42 -2.34
CA ASN A 470 -6.57 -17.39 -3.50
C ASN A 470 -5.19 -17.99 -3.22
N PHE A 471 -4.99 -18.62 -2.05
CA PHE A 471 -3.66 -19.00 -1.60
C PHE A 471 -3.03 -20.07 -2.49
N GLY A 472 -3.77 -21.14 -2.83
CA GLY A 472 -3.32 -22.20 -3.70
C GLY A 472 -2.92 -21.69 -5.10
N VAL A 473 -3.75 -20.85 -5.72
CA VAL A 473 -3.45 -20.24 -7.03
C VAL A 473 -2.21 -19.35 -6.94
N SER A 474 -2.06 -18.58 -5.86
CA SER A 474 -0.91 -17.70 -5.63
C SER A 474 0.38 -18.50 -5.42
N LEU A 475 0.33 -19.60 -4.66
CA LEU A 475 1.49 -20.48 -4.45
C LEU A 475 1.89 -21.19 -5.74
N LEU A 476 0.92 -21.73 -6.48
CA LEU A 476 1.19 -22.38 -7.77
C LEU A 476 1.83 -21.42 -8.77
N SER A 477 1.36 -20.18 -8.83
CA SER A 477 1.96 -19.14 -9.68
C SER A 477 3.40 -18.81 -9.25
N LYS A 478 3.65 -18.70 -7.94
CA LYS A 478 5.00 -18.49 -7.41
C LYS A 478 5.93 -19.66 -7.72
N ILE A 479 5.49 -20.91 -7.55
CA ILE A 479 6.28 -22.11 -7.87
C ILE A 479 6.62 -22.16 -9.37
N LYS A 480 5.63 -21.95 -10.24
CA LYS A 480 5.83 -21.90 -11.70
C LYS A 480 6.84 -20.83 -12.12
N THR A 481 7.00 -19.77 -11.35
CA THR A 481 8.02 -18.74 -11.58
C THR A 481 9.35 -19.11 -10.91
N ALA A 482 9.31 -19.58 -9.67
CA ALA A 482 10.52 -19.78 -8.86
C ALA A 482 11.41 -20.92 -9.40
N VAL A 483 10.84 -22.04 -9.84
CA VAL A 483 11.62 -23.19 -10.30
C VAL A 483 12.43 -22.87 -11.58
N PRO A 484 11.84 -22.34 -12.67
CA PRO A 484 12.63 -21.97 -13.86
C PRO A 484 13.66 -20.86 -13.58
N GLU A 485 13.31 -19.90 -12.72
CA GLU A 485 14.23 -18.81 -12.38
C GLU A 485 15.38 -19.30 -11.49
N GLN A 486 15.14 -20.26 -10.58
CA GLN A 486 16.20 -20.94 -9.85
C GLN A 486 17.19 -21.61 -10.80
N ASP A 487 16.68 -22.44 -11.75
CA ASP A 487 17.52 -23.14 -12.71
C ASP A 487 18.30 -22.19 -13.62
N ARG A 488 17.67 -21.08 -14.02
CA ARG A 488 18.33 -20.07 -14.84
C ARG A 488 19.45 -19.36 -14.08
N HIS A 489 19.15 -18.83 -12.90
CA HIS A 489 20.13 -18.08 -12.10
C HIS A 489 21.25 -18.98 -11.56
N GLN A 490 20.96 -20.25 -11.30
CA GLN A 490 22.00 -21.21 -10.91
C GLN A 490 22.95 -21.51 -12.09
N ARG A 491 22.44 -21.67 -13.31
CA ARG A 491 23.27 -21.79 -14.51
C ARG A 491 24.10 -20.53 -14.76
N ASP A 492 23.44 -19.34 -14.76
CA ASP A 492 24.13 -18.06 -14.96
C ASP A 492 25.28 -17.86 -13.95
N PHE A 493 25.05 -18.24 -12.69
CA PHE A 493 26.08 -18.16 -11.66
C PHE A 493 27.20 -19.20 -11.90
N ASN A 494 26.87 -20.44 -12.24
CA ASN A 494 27.84 -21.48 -12.47
C ASN A 494 28.75 -21.14 -13.67
N ASP A 495 28.17 -20.66 -14.78
CA ASP A 495 28.89 -20.27 -15.98
C ASP A 495 29.86 -19.11 -15.68
N PHE A 496 29.37 -18.10 -14.94
CA PHE A 496 30.20 -16.98 -14.52
C PHE A 496 31.30 -17.41 -13.53
N HIS A 497 30.98 -18.27 -12.58
CA HIS A 497 31.92 -18.83 -11.61
C HIS A 497 33.04 -19.64 -12.28
N LEU A 498 32.69 -20.52 -13.23
CA LEU A 498 33.65 -21.32 -13.96
C LEU A 498 34.61 -20.47 -14.80
N THR A 499 34.06 -19.43 -15.47
CA THR A 499 34.90 -18.51 -16.26
C THR A 499 35.92 -17.75 -15.37
N ILE A 500 35.49 -17.29 -14.18
CA ILE A 500 36.42 -16.53 -13.32
C ILE A 500 37.39 -17.44 -12.57
N ILE A 501 36.99 -18.65 -12.16
CA ILE A 501 37.88 -19.55 -11.42
C ILE A 501 39.04 -20.07 -12.29
N GLU A 502 38.84 -20.18 -13.61
CA GLU A 502 39.91 -20.51 -14.54
C GLU A 502 40.97 -19.42 -14.62
N GLU A 503 40.53 -18.14 -14.56
CA GLU A 503 41.45 -16.99 -14.68
C GLU A 503 42.04 -16.57 -13.31
N ARG A 504 41.28 -16.70 -12.22
CA ARG A 504 41.56 -16.12 -10.89
C ARG A 504 41.22 -17.06 -9.70
N PRO A 505 41.74 -18.29 -9.64
CA PRO A 505 41.30 -19.30 -8.67
C PRO A 505 41.52 -18.87 -7.20
N GLY A 506 42.61 -18.19 -6.89
CA GLY A 506 42.94 -17.71 -5.54
C GLY A 506 42.02 -16.60 -5.06
N GLU A 507 41.64 -15.67 -5.96
CA GLU A 507 40.74 -14.57 -5.62
C GLU A 507 39.30 -15.08 -5.35
N VAL A 508 38.81 -16.01 -6.17
CA VAL A 508 37.47 -16.61 -6.02
C VAL A 508 37.37 -17.38 -4.69
N ALA A 509 38.40 -18.06 -4.25
CA ALA A 509 38.43 -18.74 -2.97
C ALA A 509 38.31 -17.73 -1.81
N GLN A 510 39.01 -16.60 -1.88
CA GLN A 510 38.92 -15.53 -0.88
C GLN A 510 37.54 -14.87 -0.88
N TRP A 511 36.94 -14.57 -2.06
CA TRP A 511 35.59 -14.00 -2.14
C TRP A 511 34.53 -14.91 -1.54
N LYS A 512 34.69 -16.23 -1.69
CA LYS A 512 33.82 -17.23 -1.09
C LYS A 512 33.92 -17.20 0.43
N GLU A 513 35.13 -17.16 0.97
CA GLU A 513 35.37 -17.07 2.39
C GLU A 513 34.81 -15.76 3.00
N ASP A 514 35.06 -14.64 2.33
CA ASP A 514 34.58 -13.32 2.75
C ASP A 514 33.05 -13.26 2.85
N ILE A 515 32.34 -13.82 1.85
CA ILE A 515 30.87 -13.79 1.84
C ILE A 515 30.28 -14.77 2.86
N GLU A 516 30.86 -15.94 3.05
CA GLU A 516 30.43 -16.92 4.04
C GLU A 516 30.64 -16.38 5.48
N ASN A 517 31.75 -15.71 5.75
CA ASN A 517 32.03 -15.05 7.02
C ASN A 517 31.03 -13.91 7.28
N TRP A 518 30.68 -13.13 6.27
CA TRP A 518 29.68 -12.06 6.40
C TRP A 518 28.26 -12.62 6.54
N GLU A 519 27.92 -13.68 5.84
CA GLU A 519 26.61 -14.37 6.00
C GLU A 519 26.46 -15.00 7.40
N ALA A 520 27.54 -15.42 8.02
CA ALA A 520 27.56 -15.95 9.40
C ALA A 520 27.45 -14.83 10.44
N ASP A 521 28.13 -13.72 10.24
CA ASP A 521 28.10 -12.53 11.11
C ASP A 521 28.22 -11.24 10.28
N THR A 522 27.13 -10.51 10.16
CA THR A 522 27.04 -9.26 9.41
C THR A 522 27.88 -8.11 9.99
N SER A 523 28.53 -8.29 11.15
CA SER A 523 29.53 -7.33 11.68
C SER A 523 30.87 -7.42 10.94
N ASN A 524 31.14 -8.52 10.23
CA ASN A 524 32.32 -8.66 9.39
C ASN A 524 32.25 -7.73 8.16
N LYS A 525 33.39 -7.54 7.50
CA LYS A 525 33.48 -6.67 6.30
C LYS A 525 32.47 -7.12 5.24
N ASN A 526 31.64 -6.18 4.81
CA ASN A 526 30.59 -6.47 3.83
C ASN A 526 31.20 -6.66 2.42
N PRO A 527 31.07 -7.87 1.80
CA PRO A 527 31.67 -8.17 0.51
C PRO A 527 31.01 -7.45 -0.68
N PHE A 528 29.85 -6.83 -0.48
CA PHE A 528 29.16 -6.03 -1.49
C PHE A 528 29.59 -4.57 -1.50
N GLU A 529 30.37 -4.12 -0.52
CA GLU A 529 30.87 -2.74 -0.47
C GLU A 529 32.07 -2.53 -1.39
N THR A 530 32.06 -1.37 -2.05
CA THR A 530 33.23 -0.87 -2.79
C THR A 530 34.19 -0.24 -1.79
N THR A 531 35.47 -0.68 -1.81
CA THR A 531 36.56 -0.05 -1.04
C THR A 531 37.13 1.15 -1.79
N THR A 532 36.86 1.25 -3.10
CA THR A 532 37.29 2.35 -3.94
C THR A 532 36.48 3.60 -3.63
N ILE A 533 37.13 4.64 -3.15
CA ILE A 533 36.51 5.94 -2.88
C ILE A 533 36.05 6.54 -4.20
N THR A 534 34.75 6.63 -4.44
CA THR A 534 34.18 7.37 -5.57
C THR A 534 34.49 8.84 -5.35
N LEU A 535 35.13 9.48 -6.32
CA LEU A 535 35.44 10.91 -6.27
C LEU A 535 34.13 11.70 -6.35
N THR A 536 33.64 12.17 -5.20
CA THR A 536 32.38 12.94 -5.13
C THR A 536 32.68 14.43 -5.06
N GLN A 537 31.77 15.28 -5.59
CA GLN A 537 31.88 16.72 -5.42
C GLN A 537 32.03 17.13 -3.95
N ALA A 538 31.35 16.43 -3.04
CA ALA A 538 31.45 16.66 -1.60
C ALA A 538 32.86 16.37 -1.07
N ALA A 539 33.48 15.26 -1.50
CA ALA A 539 34.86 14.94 -1.13
C ALA A 539 35.88 15.97 -1.69
N VAL A 540 35.70 16.43 -2.92
CA VAL A 540 36.52 17.49 -3.53
C VAL A 540 36.34 18.80 -2.75
N ARG A 541 35.13 19.24 -2.44
CA ARG A 541 34.85 20.43 -1.64
C ARG A 541 35.53 20.37 -0.27
N LEU A 542 35.43 19.24 0.40
CA LEU A 542 36.11 19.04 1.70
C LEU A 542 37.63 19.19 1.56
N ARG A 543 38.22 18.54 0.57
CA ARG A 543 39.67 18.63 0.30
C ARG A 543 40.10 20.04 -0.02
N LEU A 544 39.35 20.77 -0.85
CA LEU A 544 39.65 22.17 -1.18
C LEU A 544 39.54 23.08 0.06
N SER A 545 38.52 22.89 0.90
CA SER A 545 38.40 23.63 2.16
C SER A 545 39.52 23.32 3.16
N GLN A 546 39.98 22.07 3.21
CA GLN A 546 41.14 21.69 4.05
C GLN A 546 42.43 22.35 3.52
N LYS A 547 42.66 22.35 2.19
CA LYS A 547 43.77 23.01 1.58
C LYS A 547 43.78 24.52 1.88
N GLU A 548 42.63 25.20 1.76
CA GLU A 548 42.49 26.62 2.14
C GLU A 548 42.74 26.85 3.63
N ALA A 549 42.35 25.97 4.51
CA ALA A 549 42.64 26.08 5.94
C ALA A 549 44.11 25.92 6.24
N GLU A 550 44.81 24.98 5.60
CA GLU A 550 46.26 24.82 5.71
C GLU A 550 47.03 26.02 5.19
N ASP A 551 46.60 26.63 4.07
CA ASP A 551 47.19 27.85 3.52
C ASP A 551 47.02 29.05 4.47
N LEU A 552 45.86 29.19 5.08
CA LEU A 552 45.60 30.21 6.13
C LEU A 552 46.50 30.03 7.35
N GLU A 553 46.71 28.79 7.82
CA GLU A 553 47.64 28.51 8.92
C GLU A 553 49.09 28.87 8.57
N ARG A 554 49.48 28.72 7.30
CA ARG A 554 50.79 29.13 6.76
C ARG A 554 50.91 30.63 6.51
N GLY A 555 49.84 31.41 6.75
CA GLY A 555 49.79 32.85 6.55
C GLY A 555 49.46 33.30 5.12
N PHE A 556 49.07 32.40 4.25
CA PHE A 556 48.61 32.70 2.89
C PHE A 556 47.11 32.83 2.86
N ASN A 557 46.58 34.02 2.63
CA ASN A 557 45.17 34.26 2.46
C ASN A 557 44.82 34.65 1.01
N ASN A 558 44.29 33.73 0.23
CA ASN A 558 43.88 33.94 -1.16
C ASN A 558 42.45 34.49 -1.29
N SER A 559 41.72 34.69 -0.18
CA SER A 559 40.37 35.22 -0.20
C SER A 559 40.32 36.73 -0.39
N LEU A 560 39.67 37.17 -1.46
CA LEU A 560 39.35 38.57 -1.75
C LEU A 560 38.07 39.06 -1.13
N HIS A 561 37.29 38.14 -0.53
CA HIS A 561 36.02 38.41 0.14
C HIS A 561 36.03 37.83 1.57
N THR A 562 35.33 38.47 2.52
CA THR A 562 35.37 38.09 3.94
C THR A 562 34.74 36.73 4.24
N GLU A 563 33.73 36.31 3.45
CA GLU A 563 32.91 35.09 3.71
C GLU A 563 33.01 34.06 2.59
N ILE A 564 33.52 34.41 1.41
CA ILE A 564 33.52 33.56 0.22
C ILE A 564 34.94 33.39 -0.28
N SER A 565 35.51 32.21 -0.11
CA SER A 565 36.80 31.80 -0.64
C SER A 565 36.74 31.49 -2.14
N PRO A 566 37.89 31.38 -2.85
CA PRO A 566 37.93 31.01 -4.26
C PRO A 566 37.24 29.69 -4.59
N SER A 567 37.42 28.65 -3.75
CA SER A 567 36.81 27.35 -3.95
C SER A 567 35.29 27.41 -3.74
N VAL A 568 34.82 28.19 -2.74
CA VAL A 568 33.39 28.42 -2.46
C VAL A 568 32.73 29.20 -3.59
N LEU A 569 33.43 30.20 -4.18
CA LEU A 569 32.93 30.93 -5.36
C LEU A 569 32.64 29.96 -6.52
N ILE A 570 33.58 29.10 -6.86
CA ILE A 570 33.44 28.18 -8.00
C ILE A 570 32.35 27.13 -7.69
N SER A 571 32.38 26.54 -6.50
CA SER A 571 31.40 25.53 -6.15
C SER A 571 29.97 26.07 -6.11
N SER A 572 29.76 27.28 -5.58
CA SER A 572 28.44 27.95 -5.59
C SER A 572 28.00 28.35 -6.99
N GLY A 573 28.91 28.76 -7.87
CA GLY A 573 28.59 29.00 -9.28
C GLY A 573 28.13 27.75 -10.04
N ILE A 574 28.73 26.59 -9.74
CA ILE A 574 28.28 25.28 -10.26
C ILE A 574 26.88 24.94 -9.74
N ASP A 575 26.62 25.16 -8.44
CA ASP A 575 25.30 24.92 -7.83
C ASP A 575 24.20 25.83 -8.41
N LEU A 576 24.53 27.11 -8.68
CA LEU A 576 23.61 28.03 -9.36
C LEU A 576 23.29 27.56 -10.78
N LYS A 577 24.26 27.01 -11.50
CA LYS A 577 24.04 26.45 -12.84
C LYS A 577 23.09 25.24 -12.81
N GLU A 578 23.21 24.39 -11.80
CA GLU A 578 22.27 23.27 -11.61
C GLU A 578 20.86 23.76 -11.22
N GLN A 579 20.74 24.83 -10.39
CA GLN A 579 19.46 25.44 -10.08
C GLN A 579 18.80 26.07 -11.32
N GLN A 580 19.57 26.72 -12.18
CA GLN A 580 19.11 27.24 -13.48
C GLN A 580 18.52 26.13 -14.34
N PHE A 581 19.24 25.02 -14.47
CA PHE A 581 18.80 23.90 -15.28
C PHE A 581 17.50 23.26 -14.74
N ARG A 582 17.38 23.10 -13.42
CA ARG A 582 16.13 22.59 -12.80
C ARG A 582 14.96 23.54 -13.05
N LEU A 583 15.16 24.83 -12.86
CA LEU A 583 14.10 25.82 -13.10
C LEU A 583 13.66 25.83 -14.58
N GLN A 584 14.59 25.68 -15.53
CA GLN A 584 14.26 25.54 -16.95
C GLN A 584 13.42 24.29 -17.22
N GLN A 585 13.81 23.12 -16.66
CA GLN A 585 13.03 21.89 -16.78
C GLN A 585 11.61 22.04 -16.21
N ASP A 586 11.47 22.73 -15.07
CA ASP A 586 10.17 22.98 -14.47
C ASP A 586 9.28 23.87 -15.35
N TYR A 587 9.87 24.86 -16.04
CA TYR A 587 9.16 25.67 -17.04
C TYR A 587 8.78 24.85 -18.28
N ASP A 588 9.68 24.02 -18.77
CA ASP A 588 9.45 23.18 -19.98
C ASP A 588 8.41 22.06 -19.70
N ALA A 589 8.26 21.66 -18.45
CA ALA A 589 7.29 20.68 -18.01
C ALA A 589 5.86 21.24 -17.79
N LEU A 590 5.68 22.55 -17.90
CA LEU A 590 4.34 23.17 -17.77
C LEU A 590 3.38 22.67 -18.86
N SER A 591 2.18 22.30 -18.46
CA SER A 591 1.11 21.97 -19.38
C SER A 591 0.65 23.22 -20.16
N GLY A 592 -0.07 23.04 -21.28
CA GLY A 592 -0.64 24.15 -22.06
C GLY A 592 -1.59 25.07 -21.27
N HIS A 593 -2.07 24.62 -20.12
CA HIS A 593 -2.95 25.37 -19.19
C HIS A 593 -2.45 25.21 -17.75
N PRO A 594 -1.38 25.91 -17.34
CA PRO A 594 -0.88 25.85 -15.98
C PRO A 594 -1.83 26.59 -15.00
N THR A 595 -1.93 26.08 -13.78
CA THR A 595 -2.69 26.74 -12.71
C THR A 595 -1.92 27.94 -12.14
N ASP A 596 -2.64 28.95 -11.61
CA ASP A 596 -2.01 30.12 -10.96
C ASP A 596 -1.05 29.71 -9.83
N LEU A 597 -1.35 28.63 -9.10
CA LEU A 597 -0.47 28.11 -8.05
C LEU A 597 0.86 27.57 -8.63
N GLN A 598 0.83 26.89 -9.77
CA GLN A 598 2.04 26.41 -10.45
C GLN A 598 2.88 27.59 -10.94
N LEU A 599 2.26 28.58 -11.56
CA LEU A 599 2.92 29.80 -12.02
C LEU A 599 3.52 30.60 -10.86
N THR A 600 2.78 30.78 -9.76
CA THR A 600 3.27 31.47 -8.56
C THR A 600 4.51 30.79 -7.99
N LYS A 601 4.49 29.46 -7.84
CA LYS A 601 5.63 28.70 -7.32
C LYS A 601 6.87 28.81 -8.20
N LEU A 602 6.72 28.74 -9.53
CA LEU A 602 7.81 28.93 -10.48
C LEU A 602 8.36 30.35 -10.44
N GLN A 603 7.50 31.37 -10.32
CA GLN A 603 7.91 32.75 -10.21
C GLN A 603 8.66 33.01 -8.90
N GLU A 604 8.22 32.43 -7.78
CA GLU A 604 8.94 32.51 -6.49
C GLU A 604 10.33 31.88 -6.58
N CYS A 605 10.44 30.68 -7.20
CA CYS A 605 11.73 30.03 -7.45
C CYS A 605 12.64 30.85 -8.37
N SER A 606 12.08 31.43 -9.43
CA SER A 606 12.81 32.33 -10.36
C SER A 606 13.35 33.58 -9.63
N ASN A 607 12.51 34.25 -8.84
CA ASN A 607 12.90 35.43 -8.06
C ASN A 607 13.97 35.13 -7.01
N ALA A 608 13.88 33.96 -6.38
CA ALA A 608 14.89 33.52 -5.39
C ALA A 608 16.23 33.20 -6.06
N LEU A 609 16.19 32.55 -7.21
CA LEU A 609 17.38 32.24 -8.00
C LEU A 609 18.05 33.51 -8.55
N LEU A 610 17.25 34.46 -9.06
CA LEU A 610 17.75 35.74 -9.56
C LEU A 610 18.55 36.49 -8.48
N ARG A 611 18.02 36.62 -7.27
CA ARG A 611 18.71 37.25 -6.15
C ARG A 611 20.03 36.59 -5.79
N LYS A 612 20.10 35.25 -5.81
CA LYS A 612 21.32 34.49 -5.56
C LYS A 612 22.36 34.74 -6.66
N ILE A 613 21.93 34.75 -7.93
CA ILE A 613 22.80 35.03 -9.06
C ILE A 613 23.37 36.45 -8.97
N GLU A 614 22.54 37.45 -8.66
CA GLU A 614 23.00 38.84 -8.50
C GLU A 614 24.05 39.00 -7.40
N GLN A 615 23.84 38.35 -6.25
CA GLN A 615 24.81 38.36 -5.13
C GLN A 615 26.11 37.66 -5.55
N TRP A 616 26.01 36.49 -6.16
CA TRP A 616 27.16 35.74 -6.64
C TRP A 616 27.96 36.52 -7.69
N CYS A 617 27.28 37.19 -8.62
CA CYS A 617 27.90 38.01 -9.65
C CYS A 617 28.74 39.17 -9.09
N LYS A 618 28.30 39.82 -7.98
CA LYS A 618 29.06 40.86 -7.31
C LYS A 618 30.37 40.33 -6.75
N VAL A 619 30.36 39.16 -6.13
CA VAL A 619 31.56 38.51 -5.61
C VAL A 619 32.46 38.02 -6.75
N GLN A 620 31.88 37.50 -7.83
CA GLN A 620 32.63 37.04 -9.00
C GLN A 620 33.51 38.14 -9.60
N LEU A 621 33.02 39.36 -9.64
CA LEU A 621 33.82 40.50 -10.20
C LEU A 621 35.10 40.79 -9.40
N LEU A 622 35.16 40.45 -8.11
CA LEU A 622 36.38 40.58 -7.28
C LEU A 622 37.45 39.57 -7.75
N TYR A 623 37.03 38.32 -7.97
CA TYR A 623 37.95 37.23 -8.36
C TYR A 623 38.21 37.15 -9.85
N MET A 624 37.27 37.61 -10.66
CA MET A 624 37.28 37.49 -12.13
C MET A 624 36.89 38.86 -12.77
N PRO A 625 37.72 39.91 -12.68
CA PRO A 625 37.35 41.26 -13.18
C PRO A 625 37.05 41.29 -14.69
N ALA A 626 37.66 40.40 -15.47
CA ALA A 626 37.43 40.27 -16.90
C ALA A 626 35.95 39.97 -17.28
N VAL A 627 35.19 39.35 -16.37
CA VAL A 627 33.76 39.04 -16.57
C VAL A 627 32.92 40.31 -16.70
N GLY A 628 33.33 41.43 -16.07
CA GLY A 628 32.59 42.70 -16.17
C GLY A 628 32.43 43.20 -17.60
N ARG A 629 33.44 43.06 -18.42
CA ARG A 629 33.40 43.44 -19.85
C ARG A 629 32.44 42.54 -20.64
N LEU A 630 32.43 41.21 -20.36
CA LEU A 630 31.56 40.26 -21.05
C LEU A 630 30.08 40.47 -20.68
N ARG A 631 29.79 40.80 -19.43
CA ARG A 631 28.43 41.13 -19.00
C ARG A 631 27.92 42.38 -19.69
N ALA A 632 28.75 43.47 -19.70
CA ALA A 632 28.38 44.69 -20.38
C ALA A 632 28.09 44.50 -21.88
N LEU A 633 28.81 43.59 -22.56
CA LEU A 633 28.57 43.24 -23.96
C LEU A 633 27.25 42.45 -24.14
N VAL A 634 26.95 41.52 -23.22
CA VAL A 634 25.68 40.74 -23.26
C VAL A 634 24.49 41.64 -22.96
N ASP A 635 24.60 42.50 -21.92
CA ASP A 635 23.55 43.45 -21.56
C ASP A 635 23.25 44.44 -22.70
N ALA A 636 24.27 44.88 -23.48
CA ALA A 636 24.11 45.72 -24.66
C ALA A 636 23.44 45.03 -25.86
N GLN A 637 23.49 43.68 -25.91
CA GLN A 637 22.91 42.88 -27.00
C GLN A 637 21.53 42.33 -26.66
N SER A 638 21.15 42.28 -25.35
CA SER A 638 19.87 41.72 -24.91
C SER A 638 18.75 42.76 -24.98
N ALA A 639 17.89 42.65 -26.01
CA ALA A 639 16.69 43.47 -26.15
C ALA A 639 15.49 42.95 -25.33
N ARG A 640 15.63 41.89 -24.54
CA ARG A 640 14.56 41.21 -23.71
C ARG A 640 15.02 41.05 -22.27
N GLU A 641 14.07 41.12 -21.34
CA GLU A 641 14.27 40.63 -19.94
C GLU A 641 14.72 39.18 -19.97
N GLU A 642 16.00 38.95 -19.60
CA GLU A 642 16.51 37.57 -19.46
C GLU A 642 15.86 36.88 -18.29
N LYS A 643 15.35 35.68 -18.51
CA LYS A 643 14.81 34.84 -17.44
C LYS A 643 15.95 34.34 -16.53
N ALA A 644 15.69 34.14 -15.24
CA ALA A 644 16.72 33.76 -14.26
C ALA A 644 17.55 32.53 -14.68
N TYR A 645 16.98 31.62 -15.45
CA TYR A 645 17.66 30.41 -15.93
C TYR A 645 18.53 30.63 -17.20
N ASP A 646 18.36 31.76 -17.91
CA ASP A 646 19.12 32.09 -19.12
C ASP A 646 20.36 32.91 -18.80
N ILE A 647 20.47 33.53 -17.62
CA ILE A 647 21.57 34.41 -17.22
C ILE A 647 22.90 33.64 -17.28
N LYS A 648 23.86 34.18 -18.01
CA LYS A 648 25.20 33.59 -18.17
C LYS A 648 26.07 33.81 -16.93
N LEU A 649 26.54 32.72 -16.32
CA LEU A 649 27.34 32.77 -15.10
C LEU A 649 28.82 32.97 -15.33
N PHE A 650 29.37 32.82 -16.55
CA PHE A 650 30.74 33.00 -16.92
C PHE A 650 31.78 32.36 -15.98
N LEU A 651 31.63 31.07 -15.70
CA LEU A 651 32.63 30.27 -14.99
C LEU A 651 33.95 30.19 -15.78
N PRO A 652 35.08 29.83 -15.17
CA PRO A 652 36.38 29.77 -15.83
C PRO A 652 36.39 29.02 -17.16
N SER A 653 35.70 27.88 -17.25
CA SER A 653 35.54 27.10 -18.49
C SER A 653 34.92 27.93 -19.62
N LYS A 654 33.93 28.78 -19.32
CA LYS A 654 33.30 29.64 -20.33
C LYS A 654 34.14 30.86 -20.74
N LEU A 655 34.99 31.34 -19.85
CA LEU A 655 35.94 32.37 -20.18
C LEU A 655 37.03 31.83 -21.12
N LYS A 656 37.51 30.62 -20.86
CA LYS A 656 38.55 29.98 -21.71
C LYS A 656 37.99 29.61 -23.09
N GLU A 657 36.69 29.26 -23.17
CA GLU A 657 35.98 28.99 -24.44
C GLU A 657 35.84 30.29 -25.29
N ALA A 658 35.70 31.45 -24.65
CA ALA A 658 35.58 32.75 -25.32
C ALA A 658 36.92 33.29 -25.87
N ALA A 659 38.00 32.52 -25.83
CA ALA A 659 39.23 32.56 -26.58
C ALA A 659 40.20 33.75 -26.38
N GLU A 660 39.99 34.70 -25.46
CA GLU A 660 40.90 35.86 -25.33
C GLU A 660 41.10 36.40 -23.91
N MET A 661 40.55 35.74 -22.87
CA MET A 661 40.64 36.27 -21.51
C MET A 661 41.40 35.34 -20.57
N SER A 662 42.43 35.87 -19.96
CA SER A 662 43.22 35.25 -18.88
C SER A 662 42.32 35.10 -17.65
N CYS A 663 42.08 33.85 -17.20
CA CYS A 663 41.50 33.51 -15.92
C CYS A 663 42.61 33.02 -14.98
N ASP A 664 42.47 33.25 -13.69
CA ASP A 664 43.35 32.68 -12.67
C ASP A 664 43.44 31.18 -12.82
N GLU A 665 44.64 30.63 -12.88
CA GLU A 665 44.89 29.22 -13.08
C GLU A 665 44.35 28.36 -11.94
N GLN A 666 44.38 28.88 -10.69
CA GLN A 666 43.83 28.22 -9.51
C GLN A 666 42.29 28.08 -9.58
N LEU A 667 41.59 29.10 -10.09
CA LEU A 667 40.13 29.02 -10.29
C LEU A 667 39.75 28.00 -11.39
N CYS A 668 40.60 27.91 -12.45
CA CYS A 668 40.44 26.90 -13.49
C CYS A 668 40.65 25.49 -12.94
N GLU A 669 41.67 25.30 -12.07
CA GLU A 669 41.90 24.01 -11.40
C GLU A 669 40.75 23.61 -10.52
N TYR A 670 40.18 24.53 -9.69
CA TYR A 670 39.03 24.26 -8.83
C TYR A 670 37.79 23.91 -9.64
N GLU A 671 37.50 24.61 -10.73
CA GLU A 671 36.38 24.23 -11.59
C GLU A 671 36.60 22.85 -12.22
N TRP A 672 37.81 22.57 -12.70
CA TRP A 672 38.16 21.28 -13.29
C TRP A 672 37.94 20.12 -12.31
N GLU A 673 38.48 20.22 -11.08
CA GLU A 673 38.33 19.19 -10.07
C GLU A 673 36.84 18.92 -9.70
N LEU A 674 36.07 19.98 -9.51
CA LEU A 674 34.65 19.89 -9.18
C LEU A 674 33.81 19.34 -10.34
N ARG A 675 34.10 19.75 -11.59
CA ARG A 675 33.43 19.26 -12.79
C ARG A 675 33.79 17.82 -13.10
N HIS A 676 35.02 17.44 -12.88
CA HIS A 676 35.46 16.07 -13.05
C HIS A 676 34.72 15.13 -12.05
N ALA A 677 34.67 15.52 -10.81
CA ALA A 677 33.85 14.78 -9.81
C ALA A 677 32.36 14.76 -10.18
N GLN A 678 31.82 15.89 -10.68
CA GLN A 678 30.42 15.97 -11.14
C GLN A 678 30.13 15.01 -12.29
N ALA A 679 31.06 14.84 -13.23
CA ALA A 679 30.87 13.89 -14.32
C ALA A 679 30.79 12.45 -13.82
N HIS A 680 31.65 12.05 -12.87
CA HIS A 680 31.62 10.72 -12.28
C HIS A 680 30.37 10.45 -11.49
N GLU A 681 29.91 11.38 -10.66
CA GLU A 681 28.64 11.27 -9.95
C GLU A 681 27.46 11.13 -10.93
N ALA A 682 27.43 11.93 -11.98
CA ALA A 682 26.37 11.89 -12.98
C ALA A 682 26.33 10.56 -13.75
N LEU A 683 27.52 9.98 -14.04
CA LEU A 683 27.64 8.69 -14.69
C LEU A 683 27.15 7.55 -13.78
N ASP A 684 27.46 7.61 -12.49
CA ASP A 684 26.98 6.63 -11.51
C ASP A 684 25.47 6.72 -11.29
N ASP A 685 24.91 7.94 -11.28
CA ASP A 685 23.47 8.16 -11.26
C ASP A 685 22.80 7.58 -12.51
N ALA A 686 23.36 7.82 -13.70
CA ALA A 686 22.84 7.25 -14.96
C ALA A 686 22.86 5.72 -14.93
N ARG A 687 23.97 5.09 -14.52
CA ARG A 687 24.08 3.63 -14.36
C ARG A 687 23.04 3.07 -13.42
N ARG A 688 22.82 3.73 -12.28
CA ARG A 688 21.81 3.31 -11.26
C ARG A 688 20.41 3.34 -11.84
N GLN A 689 20.06 4.42 -12.55
CA GLN A 689 18.75 4.57 -13.17
C GLN A 689 18.53 3.62 -14.36
N LEU A 690 19.54 3.35 -15.15
CA LEU A 690 19.50 2.36 -16.24
C LEU A 690 19.23 0.94 -15.70
N ARG A 691 19.87 0.56 -14.58
CA ARG A 691 19.57 -0.72 -13.91
C ARG A 691 18.12 -0.78 -13.42
N LEU A 692 17.63 0.32 -12.83
CA LEU A 692 16.23 0.42 -12.38
C LEU A 692 15.27 0.32 -13.56
N ARG A 693 15.55 1.01 -14.67
CA ARG A 693 14.76 0.94 -15.91
C ARG A 693 14.61 -0.50 -16.41
N THR A 694 15.74 -1.20 -16.56
CA THR A 694 15.77 -2.60 -17.01
C THR A 694 14.95 -3.50 -16.08
N HIS A 695 15.05 -3.31 -14.77
CA HIS A 695 14.25 -4.05 -13.80
C HIS A 695 12.75 -3.77 -13.94
N LEU A 696 12.35 -2.51 -14.10
CA LEU A 696 10.95 -2.11 -14.25
C LEU A 696 10.33 -2.63 -15.55
N TYR A 697 11.07 -2.66 -16.65
CA TYR A 697 10.59 -3.27 -17.91
C TYR A 697 10.35 -4.77 -17.73
N LYS A 698 11.31 -5.50 -17.17
CA LYS A 698 11.14 -6.93 -16.86
C LYS A 698 9.96 -7.21 -15.93
N PHE A 699 9.77 -6.38 -14.90
CA PHE A 699 8.64 -6.49 -13.99
C PHE A 699 7.31 -6.21 -14.69
N LYS A 700 7.27 -5.16 -15.52
CA LYS A 700 6.07 -4.82 -16.30
C LYS A 700 5.64 -5.97 -17.20
N ASP A 701 6.57 -6.56 -17.95
CA ASP A 701 6.29 -7.63 -18.89
C ASP A 701 5.87 -8.92 -18.19
N ALA A 702 6.45 -9.25 -17.04
CA ALA A 702 6.16 -10.45 -16.28
C ALA A 702 4.86 -10.41 -15.48
N HIS A 703 4.52 -9.25 -14.89
CA HIS A 703 3.53 -9.18 -13.80
C HIS A 703 2.36 -8.23 -14.03
N ILE A 704 2.44 -7.29 -14.99
CA ILE A 704 1.41 -6.27 -15.16
C ILE A 704 0.42 -6.67 -16.25
N ARG A 705 -0.86 -6.83 -15.85
CA ARG A 705 -1.99 -7.08 -16.74
C ARG A 705 -3.09 -6.06 -16.46
N GLY A 706 -3.77 -5.60 -17.51
CA GLY A 706 -4.88 -4.64 -17.44
C GLY A 706 -4.47 -3.19 -17.73
N GLN A 707 -5.40 -2.42 -18.28
CA GLN A 707 -5.15 -1.06 -18.82
C GLN A 707 -4.69 -0.06 -17.75
N TRP A 708 -5.34 -0.04 -16.60
CA TRP A 708 -5.01 0.89 -15.51
C TRP A 708 -3.62 0.63 -14.90
N ALA A 709 -3.31 -0.65 -14.66
CA ALA A 709 -2.00 -1.06 -14.13
C ALA A 709 -0.87 -0.74 -15.11
N ASN A 710 -1.09 -0.95 -16.42
CA ASN A 710 -0.16 -0.58 -17.48
C ASN A 710 0.08 0.93 -17.55
N THR A 711 -0.97 1.77 -17.42
CA THR A 711 -0.85 3.23 -17.42
C THR A 711 0.01 3.71 -16.24
N ARG A 712 -0.21 3.14 -15.04
CA ARG A 712 0.59 3.47 -13.85
C ARG A 712 2.05 3.05 -13.99
N ALA A 713 2.33 1.86 -14.50
CA ALA A 713 3.69 1.39 -14.75
C ALA A 713 4.40 2.24 -15.80
N SER A 714 3.71 2.64 -16.86
CA SER A 714 4.23 3.54 -17.89
C SER A 714 4.57 4.92 -17.31
N SER A 715 3.75 5.46 -16.39
CA SER A 715 4.06 6.72 -15.69
C SER A 715 5.33 6.64 -14.85
N VAL A 716 5.57 5.51 -14.17
CA VAL A 716 6.81 5.28 -13.40
C VAL A 716 8.01 5.19 -14.33
N LEU A 717 7.90 4.44 -15.43
CA LEU A 717 8.97 4.33 -16.44
C LEU A 717 9.31 5.69 -17.05
N THR A 718 8.32 6.51 -17.38
CA THR A 718 8.54 7.87 -17.89
C THR A 718 9.35 8.73 -16.92
N LYS A 719 9.08 8.64 -15.60
CA LYS A 719 9.86 9.35 -14.58
C LYS A 719 11.31 8.86 -14.50
N VAL A 720 11.52 7.55 -14.62
CA VAL A 720 12.88 6.99 -14.64
C VAL A 720 13.64 7.46 -15.88
N GLU A 721 13.02 7.47 -17.05
CA GLU A 721 13.60 8.00 -18.29
C GLU A 721 13.96 9.49 -18.17
N GLN A 722 13.10 10.30 -17.56
CA GLN A 722 13.40 11.70 -17.27
C GLN A 722 14.62 11.85 -16.35
N THR A 723 14.72 10.98 -15.33
CA THR A 723 15.87 10.99 -14.40
C THR A 723 17.16 10.58 -15.10
N ILE A 724 17.12 9.58 -15.99
CA ILE A 724 18.24 9.20 -16.85
C ILE A 724 18.67 10.39 -17.72
N GLY A 725 17.70 11.02 -18.40
CA GLY A 725 17.96 12.20 -19.24
C GLY A 725 18.63 13.34 -18.47
N THR A 726 18.21 13.58 -17.23
CA THR A 726 18.80 14.59 -16.34
C THR A 726 20.24 14.24 -15.96
N ALA A 727 20.52 12.99 -15.59
CA ALA A 727 21.88 12.54 -15.28
C ALA A 727 22.82 12.62 -16.49
N VAL A 728 22.35 12.19 -17.67
CA VAL A 728 23.08 12.29 -18.94
C VAL A 728 23.40 13.76 -19.30
N ALA A 729 22.42 14.66 -19.16
CA ALA A 729 22.62 16.08 -19.45
C ALA A 729 23.62 16.70 -18.46
N ARG A 730 23.59 16.29 -17.17
CA ARG A 730 24.59 16.71 -16.16
C ARG A 730 25.98 16.24 -16.51
N TYR A 731 26.13 14.98 -16.94
CA TYR A 731 27.43 14.48 -17.43
C TYR A 731 27.96 15.29 -18.61
N ARG A 732 27.13 15.48 -19.64
CA ARG A 732 27.54 16.21 -20.85
C ARG A 732 27.97 17.65 -20.56
N ARG A 733 27.28 18.34 -19.65
CA ARG A 733 27.67 19.70 -19.21
C ARG A 733 29.00 19.69 -18.47
N ALA A 734 29.22 18.74 -17.58
CA ALA A 734 30.48 18.58 -16.84
C ALA A 734 31.63 18.22 -17.79
N TRP A 735 31.41 17.29 -18.71
CA TRP A 735 32.36 16.89 -19.75
C TRP A 735 32.80 18.06 -20.62
N ALA A 736 31.88 18.90 -21.11
CA ALA A 736 32.19 20.05 -21.92
C ALA A 736 33.10 21.05 -21.18
N ALA A 737 32.84 21.28 -19.87
CA ALA A 737 33.70 22.16 -19.07
C ALA A 737 35.08 21.55 -18.83
N VAL A 738 35.17 20.25 -18.50
CA VAL A 738 36.43 19.53 -18.30
C VAL A 738 37.29 19.56 -19.57
N LYS A 739 36.68 19.28 -20.73
CA LYS A 739 37.35 19.32 -22.03
C LYS A 739 37.99 20.71 -22.35
N THR A 740 37.31 21.80 -21.96
CA THR A 740 37.78 23.16 -22.16
C THR A 740 38.94 23.52 -21.21
N LEU A 741 38.91 23.01 -19.96
CA LEU A 741 39.84 23.37 -18.92
C LEU A 741 41.18 22.60 -18.99
N SER A 742 41.16 21.34 -19.43
CA SER A 742 42.34 20.46 -19.44
C SER A 742 42.33 19.51 -20.64
N ALA A 743 43.50 19.02 -21.00
CA ALA A 743 43.70 18.01 -22.05
C ALA A 743 43.40 16.57 -21.57
N VAL A 744 42.98 16.39 -20.32
CA VAL A 744 42.55 15.05 -19.79
C VAL A 744 41.21 14.66 -20.40
N GLU A 745 41.18 13.60 -21.20
CA GLU A 745 40.01 13.14 -21.93
C GLU A 745 39.08 12.28 -21.04
N LEU A 746 37.93 12.87 -20.72
CA LEU A 746 36.75 12.03 -20.37
C LEU A 746 36.07 11.61 -21.68
N PRO A 747 35.55 10.36 -21.78
CA PRO A 747 34.82 9.94 -22.96
C PRO A 747 33.56 10.77 -23.19
N GLU A 748 33.23 11.05 -24.45
CA GLU A 748 31.95 11.67 -24.79
C GLU A 748 30.80 10.63 -24.59
N LEU A 749 29.69 11.07 -23.99
CA LEU A 749 28.54 10.21 -23.76
C LEU A 749 27.54 10.36 -24.92
N LEU A 750 27.59 9.43 -25.86
CA LEU A 750 26.70 9.39 -27.01
C LEU A 750 25.34 8.74 -26.65
N ALA A 751 24.31 8.92 -27.48
CA ALA A 751 23.00 8.32 -27.26
C ALA A 751 23.06 6.78 -27.29
N ALA A 752 23.92 6.20 -28.12
CA ALA A 752 24.12 4.75 -28.22
C ALA A 752 24.76 4.15 -26.96
N ASP A 753 25.44 4.94 -26.13
CA ASP A 753 26.07 4.48 -24.90
C ASP A 753 25.06 4.31 -23.74
N ILE A 754 23.87 4.92 -23.86
CA ILE A 754 22.84 4.98 -22.82
C ILE A 754 21.95 3.71 -22.91
N CYS A 755 22.54 2.55 -22.73
CA CYS A 755 21.83 1.26 -22.76
C CYS A 755 22.00 0.50 -21.44
N GLY A 756 21.04 -0.39 -21.12
CA GLY A 756 21.16 -1.29 -19.98
C GLY A 756 22.28 -2.32 -20.17
N MET A 757 22.78 -2.88 -19.07
CA MET A 757 23.89 -3.85 -19.10
C MET A 757 23.58 -5.12 -19.93
N SER A 758 22.29 -5.44 -20.13
CA SER A 758 21.78 -6.61 -20.85
C SER A 758 20.76 -6.27 -21.94
N GLU A 759 20.70 -5.00 -22.36
CA GLU A 759 19.84 -4.57 -23.47
C GLU A 759 20.62 -4.71 -24.78
N GLY A 760 20.51 -5.89 -25.40
CA GLY A 760 20.76 -6.02 -26.82
C GLY A 760 19.59 -5.45 -27.62
N ASP A 761 19.81 -4.93 -28.83
CA ASP A 761 18.76 -4.47 -29.73
C ASP A 761 17.70 -5.58 -29.92
N PHE A 762 16.43 -5.21 -29.85
CA PHE A 762 15.29 -6.09 -30.09
C PHE A 762 15.47 -6.80 -31.45
N GLY A 763 15.77 -8.10 -31.40
CA GLY A 763 15.89 -8.97 -32.58
C GLY A 763 17.30 -9.47 -32.89
N GLN A 764 18.36 -9.13 -32.14
CA GLN A 764 19.69 -9.72 -32.29
C GLN A 764 19.93 -10.84 -31.28
N SER A 765 20.50 -11.95 -31.75
CA SER A 765 20.88 -13.09 -30.92
C SER A 765 21.93 -12.65 -29.86
N GLU A 766 21.86 -13.24 -28.67
CA GLU A 766 22.66 -12.92 -27.46
C GLU A 766 24.19 -12.92 -27.63
N GLY A 767 24.70 -13.31 -28.80
CA GLY A 767 26.13 -13.40 -29.10
C GLY A 767 26.84 -12.10 -29.52
N ASN A 768 26.14 -10.98 -29.75
CA ASN A 768 26.73 -9.74 -30.30
C ASN A 768 26.53 -8.48 -29.46
N CYS A 769 26.21 -8.58 -28.19
CA CYS A 769 26.09 -7.42 -27.29
C CYS A 769 27.47 -6.88 -26.90
N THR A 770 27.94 -5.82 -27.53
CA THR A 770 29.11 -5.05 -27.04
C THR A 770 28.69 -4.20 -25.84
N LEU A 771 29.21 -4.55 -24.67
CA LEU A 771 28.99 -3.77 -23.43
C LEU A 771 29.46 -2.33 -23.64
N SER A 772 28.54 -1.35 -23.50
CA SER A 772 28.85 0.08 -23.60
C SER A 772 29.97 0.48 -22.63
N TRP A 773 30.82 1.46 -23.04
CA TRP A 773 31.90 1.97 -22.22
C TRP A 773 31.43 2.50 -20.86
N ILE A 774 30.20 2.99 -20.73
CA ILE A 774 29.67 3.45 -19.46
C ILE A 774 29.70 2.35 -18.39
N TRP A 775 29.61 1.09 -18.77
CA TRP A 775 29.70 -0.06 -17.86
C TRP A 775 31.14 -0.52 -17.63
N LYS A 776 32.07 -0.14 -18.53
CA LYS A 776 33.50 -0.43 -18.45
C LYS A 776 34.29 0.69 -17.78
N ALA A 777 33.81 1.94 -17.88
CA ALA A 777 34.46 3.09 -17.30
C ALA A 777 34.41 3.06 -15.77
N ARG A 778 35.54 3.19 -15.14
CA ARG A 778 35.79 3.10 -13.70
C ARG A 778 35.45 4.44 -13.03
N GLY A 779 35.02 4.44 -11.78
CA GLY A 779 35.19 5.56 -10.89
C GLY A 779 36.68 5.76 -10.69
N VAL A 780 37.21 6.96 -11.04
CA VAL A 780 38.65 7.22 -11.09
C VAL A 780 39.25 7.09 -9.70
N ALA A 781 39.95 5.97 -9.45
CA ALA A 781 41.16 6.06 -8.61
C ALA A 781 42.27 6.65 -9.45
N VAL A 782 42.77 7.77 -9.01
CA VAL A 782 43.95 8.40 -9.54
C VAL A 782 45.13 7.42 -9.46
N ILE A 783 45.89 7.32 -10.59
CA ILE A 783 47.26 6.80 -10.71
C ILE A 783 47.37 5.34 -11.19
N ARG A 784 48.06 5.25 -12.23
CA ARG A 784 48.52 4.27 -13.23
C ARG A 784 49.00 2.88 -12.80
N GLU A 785 48.94 2.48 -11.52
CA GLU A 785 49.43 1.15 -11.06
C GLU A 785 48.39 0.15 -10.58
N ASP A 786 47.11 0.57 -10.30
CA ASP A 786 46.11 -0.30 -9.67
C ASP A 786 44.97 -0.75 -10.60
N GLY A 787 45.20 -0.79 -11.91
CA GLY A 787 44.16 -1.23 -12.88
C GLY A 787 43.56 -2.64 -12.58
N GLU A 788 44.37 -3.52 -12.06
CA GLU A 788 43.98 -4.89 -11.78
C GLU A 788 43.18 -5.03 -10.47
N ALA A 789 43.51 -4.28 -9.44
CA ALA A 789 42.81 -4.28 -8.16
C ALA A 789 41.34 -3.82 -8.28
N VAL A 790 41.11 -2.79 -9.13
CA VAL A 790 39.74 -2.28 -9.37
C VAL A 790 38.91 -3.23 -10.21
N LEU A 791 39.52 -3.94 -11.17
CA LEU A 791 38.86 -4.99 -11.94
C LEU A 791 38.49 -6.16 -11.01
N SER A 792 39.42 -6.60 -10.16
CA SER A 792 39.18 -7.64 -9.16
C SER A 792 38.03 -7.26 -8.20
N GLU A 793 37.98 -6.01 -7.73
CA GLU A 793 36.87 -5.55 -6.88
C GLU A 793 35.52 -5.56 -7.60
N ALA A 794 35.43 -5.11 -8.84
CA ALA A 794 34.21 -5.12 -9.63
C ALA A 794 33.72 -6.56 -9.90
N LEU A 795 34.64 -7.47 -10.22
CA LEU A 795 34.35 -8.88 -10.42
C LEU A 795 33.90 -9.56 -9.12
N ARG A 796 34.53 -9.25 -7.98
CA ARG A 796 34.12 -9.71 -6.66
C ARG A 796 32.69 -9.34 -6.35
N ILE A 797 32.33 -8.07 -6.52
CA ILE A 797 30.98 -7.57 -6.23
C ILE A 797 29.95 -8.23 -7.12
N GLU A 798 30.22 -8.39 -8.43
CA GLU A 798 29.24 -9.03 -9.32
C GLU A 798 29.16 -10.55 -9.08
N TRP A 799 30.25 -11.21 -8.75
CA TRP A 799 30.26 -12.63 -8.32
C TRP A 799 29.42 -12.82 -7.06
N CYS A 800 29.59 -11.98 -6.03
CA CYS A 800 28.80 -12.01 -4.82
C CYS A 800 27.30 -11.75 -5.10
N LYS A 801 26.97 -10.79 -5.95
CA LYS A 801 25.59 -10.50 -6.36
C LYS A 801 24.95 -11.63 -7.16
N SER A 802 25.70 -12.25 -8.07
CA SER A 802 25.21 -13.39 -8.86
C SER A 802 24.93 -14.59 -7.96
N ARG A 803 25.85 -14.92 -7.04
CA ARG A 803 25.66 -15.97 -6.00
C ARG A 803 24.43 -15.67 -5.14
N ALA A 804 24.27 -14.43 -4.67
CA ALA A 804 23.13 -14.04 -3.88
C ALA A 804 21.80 -14.19 -4.64
N ARG A 805 21.76 -13.83 -5.94
CA ARG A 805 20.57 -14.05 -6.79
C ARG A 805 20.21 -15.53 -6.90
N ALA A 806 21.16 -16.40 -7.21
CA ALA A 806 20.96 -17.84 -7.30
C ALA A 806 20.43 -18.42 -5.99
N ASN A 807 21.06 -18.06 -4.85
CA ASN A 807 20.64 -18.51 -3.53
C ASN A 807 19.24 -18.03 -3.15
N ARG A 808 18.87 -16.78 -3.44
CA ARG A 808 17.51 -16.24 -3.14
C ARG A 808 16.42 -16.99 -3.90
N TRP A 809 16.65 -17.43 -5.12
CA TRP A 809 15.69 -18.24 -5.86
C TRP A 809 15.63 -19.69 -5.33
N ALA A 810 16.75 -20.27 -4.94
CA ALA A 810 16.76 -21.59 -4.29
C ALA A 810 15.99 -21.55 -2.95
N GLU A 811 16.21 -20.54 -2.13
CA GLU A 811 15.48 -20.34 -0.87
C GLU A 811 13.97 -20.11 -1.10
N GLU A 812 13.57 -19.43 -2.19
CA GLU A 812 12.15 -19.24 -2.50
C GLU A 812 11.44 -20.56 -2.74
N VAL A 813 12.08 -21.50 -3.45
CA VAL A 813 11.52 -22.82 -3.69
C VAL A 813 11.38 -23.64 -2.39
N GLU A 814 12.34 -23.53 -1.46
CA GLU A 814 12.29 -24.23 -0.16
C GLU A 814 11.21 -23.67 0.80
N LEU A 815 10.81 -22.41 0.63
CA LEU A 815 9.88 -21.71 1.56
C LEU A 815 8.38 -21.97 1.30
N LEU A 816 7.99 -22.90 0.39
CA LEU A 816 6.62 -22.98 -0.15
C LEU A 816 5.78 -24.18 0.35
N PHE A 817 5.68 -24.45 1.67
CA PHE A 817 4.76 -25.52 2.17
C PHE A 817 4.03 -25.17 3.46
N LEU A 818 2.64 -25.44 3.59
CA LEU A 818 1.95 -25.83 4.84
C LEU A 818 0.41 -25.72 4.86
N SER A 819 -0.33 -26.72 5.47
CA SER A 819 -1.79 -26.74 5.67
C SER A 819 -2.24 -27.23 7.04
N TRP A 820 -3.23 -26.55 7.71
CA TRP A 820 -3.76 -27.01 9.03
C TRP A 820 -5.19 -26.52 9.39
N HIS A 821 -5.81 -25.63 8.64
CA HIS A 821 -7.06 -24.95 9.04
C HIS A 821 -8.32 -25.84 9.14
N ALA A 822 -8.37 -27.00 8.48
CA ALA A 822 -9.59 -27.83 8.47
C ALA A 822 -9.81 -28.52 9.83
N GLY A 823 -8.75 -29.06 10.45
CA GLY A 823 -8.83 -29.77 11.72
C GLY A 823 -9.30 -28.90 12.90
N TRP A 824 -8.92 -27.63 12.93
CA TRP A 824 -9.35 -26.69 13.97
C TRP A 824 -10.87 -26.56 14.06
N TRP A 825 -11.59 -26.53 12.93
CA TRP A 825 -13.05 -26.45 12.94
C TRP A 825 -13.73 -27.73 13.43
N GLU A 826 -13.13 -28.89 13.21
CA GLU A 826 -13.65 -30.15 13.74
C GLU A 826 -13.56 -30.24 15.26
N GLU A 827 -12.48 -29.70 15.84
CA GLU A 827 -12.32 -29.61 17.30
C GLU A 827 -13.37 -28.67 17.94
N GLN A 828 -13.82 -27.62 17.23
CA GLN A 828 -14.81 -26.69 17.74
C GLN A 828 -16.20 -27.33 17.92
N ALA A 829 -16.53 -28.45 17.25
CA ALA A 829 -17.80 -29.14 17.36
C ALA A 829 -18.10 -29.63 18.78
N ASN A 830 -17.08 -30.02 19.53
CA ASN A 830 -17.18 -30.73 20.80
C ASN A 830 -16.98 -29.82 22.03
N GLN A 831 -16.73 -28.52 21.86
CA GLN A 831 -16.35 -27.63 22.96
C GLN A 831 -17.54 -27.24 23.88
N ARG A 832 -18.77 -27.24 23.37
CA ARG A 832 -19.95 -26.79 24.12
C ARG A 832 -21.07 -27.86 24.13
N THR A 833 -21.20 -28.53 25.25
CA THR A 833 -22.12 -29.69 25.38
C THR A 833 -23.43 -29.40 26.11
N VAL A 834 -23.64 -28.20 26.64
CA VAL A 834 -24.85 -27.87 27.46
C VAL A 834 -25.68 -26.78 26.75
N LEU A 835 -26.34 -27.17 25.66
CA LEU A 835 -27.27 -26.31 24.92
C LEU A 835 -28.56 -27.06 24.60
N ALA A 836 -29.63 -26.32 24.31
CA ALA A 836 -30.85 -26.91 23.79
C ALA A 836 -30.60 -27.56 22.41
N ALA A 837 -31.30 -28.66 22.08
CA ALA A 837 -31.05 -29.43 20.87
C ALA A 837 -31.00 -28.60 19.55
N PRO A 838 -31.90 -27.62 19.32
CA PRO A 838 -31.80 -26.78 18.10
C PRO A 838 -30.55 -25.87 18.03
N GLU A 839 -30.01 -25.45 19.15
CA GLU A 839 -28.81 -24.62 19.23
C GLU A 839 -27.57 -25.48 19.01
N GLN A 840 -27.53 -26.69 19.55
CA GLN A 840 -26.49 -27.67 19.33
C GLN A 840 -26.42 -28.10 17.87
N GLU A 841 -27.55 -28.40 17.22
CA GLU A 841 -27.59 -28.69 15.78
C GLU A 841 -27.04 -27.54 14.93
N GLY A 842 -27.39 -26.30 15.28
CA GLY A 842 -26.89 -25.11 14.60
C GLY A 842 -25.38 -24.94 14.72
N ILE A 843 -24.79 -25.24 15.86
CA ILE A 843 -23.37 -25.24 16.14
C ILE A 843 -22.66 -26.30 15.28
N GLU A 844 -23.12 -27.54 15.36
CA GLU A 844 -22.54 -28.64 14.58
C GLU A 844 -22.66 -28.42 13.08
N GLY A 845 -23.79 -27.95 12.58
CA GLY A 845 -24.01 -27.65 11.17
C GLY A 845 -23.08 -26.56 10.67
N TYR A 846 -22.80 -25.51 11.46
CA TYR A 846 -21.88 -24.46 11.10
C TYR A 846 -20.44 -24.97 11.05
N VAL A 847 -19.98 -25.70 12.04
CA VAL A 847 -18.63 -26.28 12.11
C VAL A 847 -18.37 -27.23 10.95
N LYS A 848 -19.25 -28.19 10.71
CA LYS A 848 -19.14 -29.15 9.60
C LYS A 848 -19.05 -28.44 8.25
N ARG A 849 -19.86 -27.39 8.03
CA ARG A 849 -19.80 -26.58 6.81
C ARG A 849 -18.49 -25.83 6.69
N GLN A 850 -17.95 -25.26 7.76
CA GLN A 850 -16.67 -24.53 7.73
C GLN A 850 -15.48 -25.48 7.48
N ALA A 851 -15.49 -26.68 8.05
CA ALA A 851 -14.49 -27.71 7.80
C ALA A 851 -14.54 -28.21 6.35
N ALA A 852 -15.74 -28.53 5.84
CA ALA A 852 -15.92 -28.95 4.45
C ALA A 852 -15.48 -27.90 3.43
N LEU A 853 -15.81 -26.61 3.67
CA LEU A 853 -15.39 -25.51 2.82
C LEU A 853 -13.85 -25.42 2.73
N ARG A 854 -13.15 -25.58 3.84
CA ARG A 854 -11.70 -25.48 3.87
C ARG A 854 -10.99 -26.66 3.23
N ARG A 855 -11.56 -27.86 3.34
CA ARG A 855 -11.09 -29.02 2.59
C ARG A 855 -11.23 -28.81 1.08
N ALA A 856 -12.42 -28.39 0.63
CA ALA A 856 -12.66 -28.09 -0.79
C ALA A 856 -11.79 -26.94 -1.36
N MET A 857 -11.30 -26.04 -0.51
CA MET A 857 -10.31 -25.01 -0.93
C MET A 857 -8.90 -25.57 -0.97
N TRP A 858 -8.63 -26.65 -0.27
CA TRP A 858 -7.33 -27.33 -0.27
C TRP A 858 -7.16 -28.25 -1.48
N ASP A 859 -8.17 -29.06 -1.78
CA ASP A 859 -8.24 -29.93 -2.98
C ASP A 859 -8.28 -29.07 -4.27
#